data_659225fd586398e3471933d297e40485
#
_entry.id   659225fd586398e3471933d297e40485
#
_cell.length_a   1.000
_cell.length_b   1.000
_cell.length_c   1.000
_cell.angle_alpha   90.00
_cell.angle_beta   90.00
_cell.angle_gamma   90.00
#
_symmetry.space_group_name_H-M   'P 1'
#
loop_
_entity.id
_entity.type
_entity.pdbx_description
1 polymer ?
#
loop_
_entity_poly.entity_id
_entity_poly.type
_entity_poly.pdbx_seq_one_letter_code
_entity_poly.pdbx_strand_id
1 'polypeptide(L)'
;RDVAPSRGLGDVYKRQVLKYMHVDSWECGSQNWSDNFAAEFKKRRGYDLMPYLPLLAGIPMESAARSEQILRDVRTTIGELVTDVFYTVLADCARQYDCRFSAECVAPTMVSDGLMHYQKVDLPMGEFWLNSPTHDKPNDMLDAISGAHIYGKNIIQAEGFTEIRGVWDEDPAMLKPLLDRNYALGINKLFFHVYTHNPWMNRRPGMTLDGIGLFFQRDQTWWEEGKSFVDYITRCQTLLQYGHPVVDIAVFTGEEMPRRSILPERLVSMLPGIYGAERVESERIRLANEGQPTRVRPVGVTHSANMADPEDWVNPMRGYAYDSFNKDALLRLAKAENGRMVLPGGASYKVLVFPTARPMNPDNLPLSPEAQAKVKELRAAGVIIPQLPYREDDFSSFGVERDVLLPADVAYTHRSGEEYEIYFVANQVDSLRTFNASFRIAGRTPELWNAVTGTITRPAQWKELDGRTEVALSLPANGSVFVVFPKESSEVSLERTEREPVSISIKEWTVTFPSVRKTVTRPVLFDWSKEEDEKIRYYSGHATYRGLFRWKNEQDGRIILRLGKVANVATVRVNSIACGTAWTAPYEVDITDALRNGTNVLEVEVVNTWANALRGADQDKAPFEGIWTNAKFRLPGDGLLPAGWMGPCEFFRTKE
;
A
#
# COMPACT_ATOMS: atom_id res chain seq x y z
N ARG A 1 -3.20 -27.04 21.13
CA ARG A 1 -3.74 -27.96 22.17
C ARG A 1 -3.24 -27.51 23.52
N ASP A 2 -4.15 -27.09 24.38
CA ASP A 2 -3.85 -26.94 25.78
C ASP A 2 -3.60 -28.30 26.42
N VAL A 3 -2.36 -28.65 26.50
CA VAL A 3 -1.94 -29.74 27.34
C VAL A 3 -1.65 -29.11 28.69
N ALA A 4 -2.69 -28.87 29.45
CA ALA A 4 -2.42 -28.18 30.66
C ALA A 4 -2.82 -28.93 31.91
N PRO A 5 -1.91 -29.01 32.84
CA PRO A 5 -2.30 -28.87 34.24
C PRO A 5 -2.57 -27.42 34.66
N SER A 6 -2.42 -26.43 33.80
CA SER A 6 -2.52 -24.99 34.10
C SER A 6 -3.79 -24.34 33.59
N ARG A 7 -4.91 -25.04 33.56
CA ARG A 7 -6.17 -24.54 32.97
C ARG A 7 -6.59 -23.15 33.46
N GLY A 8 -6.33 -22.79 34.68
CA GLY A 8 -6.70 -21.46 35.21
C GLY A 8 -5.72 -20.34 34.82
N LEU A 9 -4.44 -20.58 34.90
CA LEU A 9 -3.40 -19.59 34.55
C LEU A 9 -3.25 -19.41 33.04
N GLY A 10 -3.36 -20.49 32.27
CA GLY A 10 -3.32 -20.44 30.82
C GLY A 10 -4.43 -19.59 30.21
N ASP A 11 -5.65 -19.64 30.73
CA ASP A 11 -6.77 -18.84 30.24
C ASP A 11 -6.61 -17.35 30.55
N VAL A 12 -6.04 -17.00 31.71
CA VAL A 12 -5.75 -15.61 32.08
C VAL A 12 -4.67 -15.04 31.18
N TYR A 13 -3.60 -15.77 30.90
CA TYR A 13 -2.51 -15.32 30.01
C TYR A 13 -2.97 -15.27 28.55
N LYS A 14 -3.78 -16.18 28.08
CA LYS A 14 -4.35 -16.16 26.71
C LYS A 14 -5.17 -14.88 26.48
N ARG A 15 -6.01 -14.48 27.42
CA ARG A 15 -6.80 -13.25 27.32
C ARG A 15 -5.94 -11.98 27.32
N GLN A 16 -4.74 -12.03 27.88
CA GLN A 16 -3.82 -10.89 27.91
C GLN A 16 -2.99 -10.76 26.64
N VAL A 17 -2.60 -11.87 26.02
CA VAL A 17 -1.62 -11.92 24.93
C VAL A 17 -2.29 -12.21 23.59
N LEU A 18 -3.08 -13.28 23.49
CA LEU A 18 -3.75 -13.63 22.24
C LEU A 18 -4.97 -12.73 22.02
N LYS A 19 -4.92 -11.87 21.02
CA LYS A 19 -5.97 -10.89 20.69
C LYS A 19 -6.65 -11.18 19.36
N TYR A 20 -5.98 -11.89 18.47
CA TYR A 20 -6.42 -12.10 17.10
C TYR A 20 -6.25 -13.54 16.69
N MET A 21 -7.18 -14.06 15.91
CA MET A 21 -7.04 -15.25 15.11
C MET A 21 -7.06 -14.83 13.65
N HIS A 22 -6.15 -15.36 12.84
CA HIS A 22 -5.98 -15.00 11.45
C HIS A 22 -6.12 -16.21 10.54
N VAL A 23 -6.72 -16.03 9.39
CA VAL A 23 -6.67 -16.93 8.26
C VAL A 23 -6.14 -16.17 7.05
N ASP A 24 -5.16 -16.78 6.43
CA ASP A 24 -4.52 -16.33 5.21
C ASP A 24 -5.45 -16.44 4.00
N SER A 25 -4.98 -16.08 2.82
CA SER A 25 -5.76 -16.12 1.59
C SER A 25 -6.33 -17.52 1.28
N TRP A 26 -7.45 -17.53 0.57
CA TRP A 26 -8.04 -18.80 0.14
C TRP A 26 -7.25 -19.39 -1.04
N GLU A 27 -6.44 -20.40 -0.77
CA GLU A 27 -5.56 -21.03 -1.76
C GLU A 27 -5.88 -22.51 -2.03
N CYS A 28 -7.10 -22.93 -1.71
CA CYS A 28 -7.52 -24.33 -1.76
C CYS A 28 -7.81 -24.87 -3.18
N GLY A 29 -7.43 -24.15 -4.23
CA GLY A 29 -7.75 -24.53 -5.61
C GLY A 29 -9.26 -24.50 -5.90
N SER A 30 -9.66 -25.14 -6.96
CA SER A 30 -11.05 -25.20 -7.42
C SER A 30 -11.87 -26.21 -6.64
N GLN A 31 -11.94 -26.09 -5.33
CA GLN A 31 -12.80 -26.96 -4.51
C GLN A 31 -14.27 -26.64 -4.77
N ASN A 32 -14.92 -27.48 -5.54
CA ASN A 32 -16.29 -27.29 -5.99
C ASN A 32 -17.26 -28.39 -5.54
N TRP A 33 -16.80 -29.34 -4.72
CA TRP A 33 -17.61 -30.43 -4.21
C TRP A 33 -17.22 -30.86 -2.80
N SER A 34 -18.23 -31.26 -2.03
CA SER A 34 -18.10 -31.88 -0.72
C SER A 34 -19.23 -32.90 -0.52
N ASP A 35 -19.13 -33.78 0.47
CA ASP A 35 -20.14 -34.79 0.77
C ASP A 35 -21.55 -34.22 0.94
N ASN A 36 -21.64 -33.01 1.47
CA ASN A 36 -22.91 -32.33 1.73
C ASN A 36 -23.34 -31.36 0.63
N PHE A 37 -22.54 -31.16 -0.44
CA PHE A 37 -22.79 -30.12 -1.43
C PHE A 37 -24.14 -30.24 -2.12
N ALA A 38 -24.53 -31.44 -2.55
CA ALA A 38 -25.82 -31.65 -3.20
C ALA A 38 -26.99 -31.34 -2.29
N ALA A 39 -26.89 -31.65 -0.98
CA ALA A 39 -27.93 -31.35 -0.01
C ALA A 39 -28.01 -29.82 0.26
N GLU A 40 -26.88 -29.14 0.41
CA GLU A 40 -26.82 -27.68 0.57
C GLU A 40 -27.31 -26.95 -0.68
N PHE A 41 -26.95 -27.42 -1.88
CA PHE A 41 -27.47 -26.90 -3.15
C PHE A 41 -29.01 -27.01 -3.19
N LYS A 42 -29.56 -28.20 -2.92
CA LYS A 42 -31.01 -28.39 -2.91
C LYS A 42 -31.71 -27.49 -1.90
N LYS A 43 -31.15 -27.36 -0.71
CA LYS A 43 -31.67 -26.48 0.34
C LYS A 43 -31.69 -25.00 -0.10
N ARG A 44 -30.65 -24.53 -0.79
CA ARG A 44 -30.48 -23.14 -1.17
C ARG A 44 -31.17 -22.78 -2.49
N ARG A 45 -31.19 -23.70 -3.47
CA ARG A 45 -31.72 -23.48 -4.83
C ARG A 45 -33.13 -24.06 -5.04
N GLY A 46 -33.59 -24.96 -4.17
CA GLY A 46 -34.94 -25.55 -4.23
C GLY A 46 -35.10 -26.69 -5.21
N TYR A 47 -34.04 -27.14 -5.85
CA TYR A 47 -34.08 -28.31 -6.78
C TYR A 47 -32.84 -29.19 -6.62
N ASP A 48 -32.90 -30.42 -7.20
CA ASP A 48 -31.83 -31.38 -7.11
C ASP A 48 -30.76 -31.13 -8.18
N LEU A 49 -29.48 -31.09 -7.79
CA LEU A 49 -28.34 -30.91 -8.68
C LEU A 49 -27.92 -32.19 -9.38
N MET A 50 -28.20 -33.37 -8.78
CA MET A 50 -27.64 -34.64 -9.27
C MET A 50 -27.96 -34.97 -10.74
N PRO A 51 -29.17 -34.68 -11.27
CA PRO A 51 -29.46 -34.89 -12.69
C PRO A 51 -28.63 -34.01 -13.63
N TYR A 52 -28.06 -32.91 -13.13
CA TYR A 52 -27.34 -31.89 -13.90
C TYR A 52 -25.81 -31.97 -13.78
N LEU A 53 -25.27 -33.02 -13.13
CA LEU A 53 -23.81 -33.20 -12.99
C LEU A 53 -23.03 -33.15 -14.32
N PRO A 54 -23.58 -33.63 -15.47
CA PRO A 54 -22.88 -33.49 -16.73
C PRO A 54 -22.51 -32.05 -17.11
N LEU A 55 -23.24 -31.05 -16.64
CA LEU A 55 -22.90 -29.61 -16.84
C LEU A 55 -21.53 -29.25 -16.24
N LEU A 56 -21.17 -29.83 -15.09
CA LEU A 56 -19.87 -29.61 -14.45
C LEU A 56 -18.71 -30.20 -15.25
N ALA A 57 -19.01 -31.15 -16.15
CA ALA A 57 -18.06 -31.70 -17.12
C ALA A 57 -18.12 -30.98 -18.49
N GLY A 58 -18.85 -29.85 -18.59
CA GLY A 58 -18.96 -29.06 -19.81
C GLY A 58 -19.96 -29.61 -20.83
N ILE A 59 -20.84 -30.52 -20.44
CA ILE A 59 -21.87 -31.10 -21.34
C ILE A 59 -23.18 -30.31 -21.17
N PRO A 60 -23.60 -29.48 -22.17
CA PRO A 60 -24.85 -28.74 -22.10
C PRO A 60 -26.06 -29.66 -21.96
N MET A 61 -27.05 -29.21 -21.15
CA MET A 61 -28.29 -29.95 -20.92
C MET A 61 -29.51 -29.06 -21.14
N GLU A 62 -30.59 -29.62 -21.65
CA GLU A 62 -31.86 -28.97 -21.94
C GLU A 62 -31.70 -27.80 -22.95
N SER A 63 -31.14 -26.68 -22.51
CA SER A 63 -30.85 -25.49 -23.35
C SER A 63 -29.62 -24.76 -22.81
N ALA A 64 -28.99 -23.91 -23.62
CA ALA A 64 -27.88 -23.09 -23.19
C ALA A 64 -28.29 -22.20 -22.01
N ALA A 65 -29.45 -21.56 -22.07
CA ALA A 65 -29.95 -20.69 -21.00
C ALA A 65 -30.17 -21.44 -19.69
N ARG A 66 -30.72 -22.65 -19.76
CA ARG A 66 -30.92 -23.50 -18.56
C ARG A 66 -29.58 -24.00 -18.00
N SER A 67 -28.67 -24.42 -18.87
CA SER A 67 -27.32 -24.82 -18.49
C SER A 67 -26.59 -23.73 -17.75
N GLU A 68 -26.59 -22.51 -18.30
CA GLU A 68 -25.96 -21.34 -17.65
C GLU A 68 -26.62 -20.97 -16.32
N GLN A 69 -27.94 -21.06 -16.22
CA GLN A 69 -28.65 -20.83 -14.96
C GLN A 69 -28.18 -21.80 -13.88
N ILE A 70 -28.08 -23.10 -14.19
CA ILE A 70 -27.66 -24.12 -13.22
C ILE A 70 -26.19 -23.90 -12.81
N LEU A 71 -25.32 -23.56 -13.76
CA LEU A 71 -23.92 -23.25 -13.46
C LEU A 71 -23.78 -21.99 -12.59
N ARG A 72 -24.61 -20.98 -12.83
CA ARG A 72 -24.67 -19.82 -11.91
C ARG A 72 -25.13 -20.22 -10.51
N ASP A 73 -26.15 -21.05 -10.40
CA ASP A 73 -26.66 -21.55 -9.13
C ASP A 73 -25.60 -22.37 -8.37
N VAL A 74 -24.78 -23.13 -9.08
CA VAL A 74 -23.64 -23.87 -8.50
C VAL A 74 -22.59 -22.88 -7.97
N ARG A 75 -22.15 -21.92 -8.79
CA ARG A 75 -21.17 -20.89 -8.39
C ARG A 75 -21.66 -20.07 -7.19
N THR A 76 -22.92 -19.66 -7.22
CA THR A 76 -23.54 -18.92 -6.12
C THR A 76 -23.59 -19.77 -4.85
N THR A 77 -23.92 -21.05 -4.94
CA THR A 77 -23.94 -21.96 -3.77
C THR A 77 -22.55 -22.11 -3.17
N ILE A 78 -21.51 -22.27 -3.99
CA ILE A 78 -20.11 -22.32 -3.52
C ILE A 78 -19.75 -21.03 -2.77
N GLY A 79 -20.00 -19.87 -3.38
CA GLY A 79 -19.69 -18.57 -2.77
C GLY A 79 -20.42 -18.32 -1.45
N GLU A 80 -21.70 -18.69 -1.39
CA GLU A 80 -22.49 -18.61 -0.14
C GLU A 80 -21.94 -19.56 0.94
N LEU A 81 -21.55 -20.78 0.60
CA LEU A 81 -20.97 -21.73 1.56
C LEU A 81 -19.62 -21.24 2.11
N VAL A 82 -18.78 -20.66 1.27
CA VAL A 82 -17.52 -20.05 1.71
C VAL A 82 -17.80 -18.99 2.76
N THR A 83 -18.76 -18.10 2.52
CA THR A 83 -19.06 -17.02 3.46
C THR A 83 -19.84 -17.49 4.69
N ASP A 84 -20.94 -18.23 4.47
CA ASP A 84 -21.89 -18.56 5.54
C ASP A 84 -21.40 -19.70 6.44
N VAL A 85 -20.52 -20.56 5.95
CA VAL A 85 -20.00 -21.71 6.71
C VAL A 85 -18.57 -21.48 7.10
N PHE A 86 -17.64 -21.40 6.14
CA PHE A 86 -16.21 -21.34 6.43
C PHE A 86 -15.84 -20.12 7.29
N TYR A 87 -16.11 -18.93 6.80
CA TYR A 87 -15.76 -17.69 7.53
C TYR A 87 -16.59 -17.50 8.80
N THR A 88 -17.86 -17.93 8.81
CA THR A 88 -18.69 -17.86 10.02
C THR A 88 -18.16 -18.75 11.14
N VAL A 89 -17.79 -19.99 10.81
CA VAL A 89 -17.24 -20.94 11.81
C VAL A 89 -15.92 -20.42 12.38
N LEU A 90 -15.04 -19.89 11.53
CA LEU A 90 -13.76 -19.30 11.99
C LEU A 90 -13.99 -18.07 12.88
N ALA A 91 -14.91 -17.19 12.50
CA ALA A 91 -15.28 -16.04 13.31
C ALA A 91 -15.87 -16.44 14.67
N ASP A 92 -16.74 -17.46 14.70
CA ASP A 92 -17.30 -18.00 15.93
C ASP A 92 -16.24 -18.64 16.82
N CYS A 93 -15.29 -19.37 16.24
CA CYS A 93 -14.15 -19.90 16.96
C CYS A 93 -13.31 -18.78 17.60
N ALA A 94 -13.03 -17.70 16.86
CA ALA A 94 -12.30 -16.56 17.42
C ALA A 94 -13.03 -15.94 18.61
N ARG A 95 -14.35 -15.71 18.48
CA ARG A 95 -15.20 -15.15 19.56
C ARG A 95 -15.24 -16.03 20.82
N GLN A 96 -15.21 -17.35 20.67
CA GLN A 96 -15.17 -18.28 21.83
C GLN A 96 -13.93 -18.07 22.72
N TYR A 97 -12.85 -17.53 22.14
CA TYR A 97 -11.61 -17.22 22.86
C TYR A 97 -11.41 -15.72 23.12
N ASP A 98 -12.46 -14.91 22.97
CA ASP A 98 -12.41 -13.45 23.11
C ASP A 98 -11.36 -12.82 22.18
N CYS A 99 -11.20 -13.39 20.99
CA CYS A 99 -10.30 -12.91 19.94
C CYS A 99 -11.10 -12.23 18.83
N ARG A 100 -10.47 -11.23 18.20
CA ARG A 100 -10.96 -10.67 16.94
C ARG A 100 -10.50 -11.56 15.79
N PHE A 101 -11.33 -11.66 14.76
CA PHE A 101 -11.05 -12.46 13.59
C PHE A 101 -10.49 -11.59 12.45
N SER A 102 -9.33 -11.94 11.97
CA SER A 102 -8.65 -11.35 10.81
C SER A 102 -8.65 -12.35 9.66
N ALA A 103 -8.93 -11.89 8.45
CA ALA A 103 -8.87 -12.73 7.27
C ALA A 103 -8.44 -11.95 6.05
N GLU A 104 -7.71 -12.62 5.18
CA GLU A 104 -7.35 -12.15 3.86
C GLU A 104 -8.46 -12.39 2.82
N CYS A 105 -8.13 -12.05 1.58
CA CYS A 105 -9.01 -12.15 0.44
C CYS A 105 -9.32 -13.61 0.05
N VAL A 106 -10.40 -13.81 -0.70
CA VAL A 106 -10.73 -15.10 -1.32
C VAL A 106 -10.02 -15.22 -2.67
N ALA A 107 -8.71 -15.22 -2.64
CA ALA A 107 -7.79 -15.34 -3.77
C ALA A 107 -6.73 -16.41 -3.46
N PRO A 108 -6.04 -16.95 -4.47
CA PRO A 108 -6.14 -16.67 -5.90
C PRO A 108 -7.29 -17.38 -6.63
N THR A 109 -8.08 -18.21 -5.97
CA THR A 109 -9.06 -19.08 -6.62
C THR A 109 -10.38 -18.43 -7.02
N MET A 110 -10.68 -17.23 -6.54
CA MET A 110 -11.85 -16.43 -6.95
C MET A 110 -13.17 -17.22 -7.00
N VAL A 111 -13.49 -17.95 -5.95
CA VAL A 111 -14.68 -18.83 -5.91
C VAL A 111 -15.93 -18.15 -5.36
N SER A 112 -15.83 -16.90 -4.91
CA SER A 112 -16.87 -16.19 -4.17
C SER A 112 -17.01 -14.74 -4.62
N ASP A 113 -17.82 -13.96 -3.93
CA ASP A 113 -17.82 -12.51 -3.94
C ASP A 113 -16.67 -12.03 -3.04
N GLY A 114 -15.70 -11.33 -3.61
CA GLY A 114 -14.48 -10.89 -2.92
C GLY A 114 -14.74 -9.96 -1.72
N LEU A 115 -15.90 -9.30 -1.66
CA LEU A 115 -16.27 -8.41 -0.56
C LEU A 115 -17.08 -9.14 0.52
N MET A 116 -17.84 -10.17 0.15
CA MET A 116 -18.92 -10.72 0.99
C MET A 116 -18.43 -11.35 2.30
N HIS A 117 -17.29 -12.04 2.29
CA HIS A 117 -16.76 -12.69 3.49
C HIS A 117 -16.31 -11.69 4.56
N TYR A 118 -15.96 -10.45 4.18
CA TYR A 118 -15.58 -9.39 5.13
C TYR A 118 -16.72 -8.96 6.06
N GLN A 119 -17.99 -9.31 5.77
CA GLN A 119 -19.06 -9.14 6.76
C GLN A 119 -18.80 -9.95 8.05
N LYS A 120 -18.12 -11.09 7.95
CA LYS A 120 -17.79 -12.00 9.07
C LYS A 120 -16.46 -11.69 9.73
N VAL A 121 -15.63 -10.88 9.11
CA VAL A 121 -14.26 -10.56 9.51
C VAL A 121 -14.23 -9.24 10.28
N ASP A 122 -13.53 -9.20 11.42
CA ASP A 122 -13.36 -7.96 12.18
C ASP A 122 -12.27 -7.06 11.59
N LEU A 123 -11.27 -7.68 10.97
CA LEU A 123 -10.09 -7.03 10.43
C LEU A 123 -9.84 -7.51 9.00
N PRO A 124 -10.49 -6.90 8.00
CA PRO A 124 -10.25 -7.19 6.59
C PRO A 124 -8.78 -6.98 6.22
N MET A 125 -8.22 -7.89 5.43
CA MET A 125 -6.85 -7.85 4.95
C MET A 125 -6.78 -8.15 3.46
N GLY A 126 -5.94 -7.43 2.73
CA GLY A 126 -5.55 -7.69 1.35
C GLY A 126 -4.05 -7.92 1.28
N GLU A 127 -3.50 -8.08 0.08
CA GLU A 127 -2.07 -8.21 -0.13
C GLU A 127 -1.57 -7.32 -1.27
N PHE A 128 -0.32 -6.83 -1.17
CA PHE A 128 0.37 -6.16 -2.26
C PHE A 128 1.81 -6.64 -2.37
N TRP A 129 2.30 -6.68 -3.61
CA TRP A 129 3.54 -7.34 -3.95
C TRP A 129 4.61 -6.35 -4.42
N LEU A 130 5.85 -6.54 -3.96
CA LEU A 130 7.02 -5.78 -4.36
C LEU A 130 7.67 -6.45 -5.58
N ASN A 131 8.05 -5.67 -6.60
CA ASN A 131 8.80 -6.14 -7.77
C ASN A 131 8.21 -7.40 -8.46
N SER A 132 6.95 -7.67 -8.26
CA SER A 132 6.30 -8.89 -8.69
C SER A 132 5.02 -8.60 -9.47
N PRO A 133 5.08 -7.91 -10.60
CA PRO A 133 3.90 -7.40 -11.33
C PRO A 133 2.96 -8.51 -11.83
N THR A 134 3.44 -9.75 -11.91
CA THR A 134 2.61 -10.92 -12.22
C THR A 134 1.75 -11.41 -11.08
N HIS A 135 2.15 -11.10 -9.86
CA HIS A 135 1.55 -11.60 -8.64
C HIS A 135 0.87 -10.50 -7.86
N ASP A 136 1.17 -9.22 -8.16
CA ASP A 136 0.45 -8.10 -7.56
C ASP A 136 -1.02 -8.18 -7.95
N LYS A 137 -1.87 -8.19 -6.93
CA LYS A 137 -3.31 -8.46 -7.07
C LYS A 137 -4.11 -7.27 -6.55
N PRO A 138 -4.25 -6.22 -7.35
CA PRO A 138 -4.99 -5.03 -6.97
C PRO A 138 -6.39 -5.29 -6.45
N ASN A 139 -7.05 -6.30 -6.97
CA ASN A 139 -8.36 -6.70 -6.48
C ASN A 139 -8.34 -7.07 -5.00
N ASP A 140 -7.27 -7.71 -4.51
CA ASP A 140 -7.18 -8.14 -3.13
C ASP A 140 -7.17 -6.94 -2.19
N MET A 141 -6.42 -5.89 -2.57
CA MET A 141 -6.43 -4.62 -1.84
C MET A 141 -7.78 -3.92 -1.90
N LEU A 142 -8.36 -3.80 -3.09
CA LEU A 142 -9.64 -3.11 -3.30
C LEU A 142 -10.80 -3.89 -2.68
N ASP A 143 -10.78 -5.22 -2.67
CA ASP A 143 -11.77 -6.05 -1.98
C ASP A 143 -11.72 -5.80 -0.48
N ALA A 144 -10.52 -5.79 0.13
CA ALA A 144 -10.36 -5.52 1.55
C ALA A 144 -10.81 -4.11 1.93
N ILE A 145 -10.43 -3.09 1.15
CA ILE A 145 -10.79 -1.69 1.39
C ILE A 145 -12.30 -1.49 1.25
N SER A 146 -12.86 -1.85 0.09
CA SER A 146 -14.28 -1.70 -0.16
C SER A 146 -15.13 -2.57 0.76
N GLY A 147 -14.71 -3.82 1.01
CA GLY A 147 -15.37 -4.73 1.94
C GLY A 147 -15.38 -4.18 3.37
N ALA A 148 -14.27 -3.58 3.81
CA ALA A 148 -14.22 -2.90 5.11
C ALA A 148 -15.20 -1.74 5.19
N HIS A 149 -15.22 -0.87 4.19
CA HIS A 149 -16.09 0.31 4.18
C HIS A 149 -17.57 -0.08 4.17
N ILE A 150 -18.00 -0.99 3.28
CA ILE A 150 -19.42 -1.37 3.16
C ILE A 150 -19.93 -2.15 4.39
N TYR A 151 -19.05 -2.86 5.10
CA TYR A 151 -19.42 -3.60 6.34
C TYR A 151 -18.99 -2.88 7.63
N GLY A 152 -18.55 -1.62 7.54
CA GLY A 152 -18.32 -0.75 8.71
C GLY A 152 -17.08 -1.12 9.53
N LYS A 153 -16.00 -1.54 8.87
CA LYS A 153 -14.72 -1.82 9.52
C LYS A 153 -13.75 -0.67 9.28
N ASN A 154 -13.09 -0.20 10.33
CA ASN A 154 -12.17 0.93 10.21
C ASN A 154 -10.71 0.52 10.03
N ILE A 155 -10.31 -0.63 10.56
CA ILE A 155 -8.94 -1.15 10.42
C ILE A 155 -8.89 -2.04 9.20
N ILE A 156 -8.05 -1.65 8.24
CA ILE A 156 -7.87 -2.33 6.96
C ILE A 156 -6.41 -2.73 6.85
N GLN A 157 -6.19 -4.04 6.89
CA GLN A 157 -4.86 -4.63 6.91
C GLN A 157 -4.34 -4.89 5.51
N ALA A 158 -3.02 -5.03 5.41
CA ALA A 158 -2.39 -5.59 4.23
C ALA A 158 -1.20 -6.47 4.62
N GLU A 159 -1.12 -7.66 4.04
CA GLU A 159 0.13 -8.35 3.84
C GLU A 159 0.93 -7.53 2.82
N GLY A 160 2.12 -7.08 3.19
CA GLY A 160 2.83 -6.13 2.37
C GLY A 160 4.25 -6.54 2.03
N PHE A 161 4.65 -6.13 0.83
CA PHE A 161 5.98 -6.32 0.26
C PHE A 161 6.33 -7.78 -0.03
N THR A 162 5.34 -8.66 -0.19
CA THR A 162 5.59 -9.99 -0.71
C THR A 162 6.28 -9.87 -2.05
N GLU A 163 7.38 -10.59 -2.23
CA GLU A 163 8.20 -10.57 -3.42
C GLU A 163 8.56 -11.99 -3.83
N ILE A 164 8.63 -12.23 -5.13
CA ILE A 164 9.23 -13.47 -5.67
C ILE A 164 10.59 -13.16 -6.28
N ARG A 165 11.54 -14.06 -6.07
CA ARG A 165 12.90 -13.92 -6.61
C ARG A 165 13.67 -12.72 -6.05
N GLY A 166 13.42 -12.35 -4.80
CA GLY A 166 14.17 -11.32 -4.11
C GLY A 166 15.68 -11.55 -4.17
N VAL A 167 16.44 -10.47 -4.31
CA VAL A 167 17.89 -10.50 -4.52
C VAL A 167 18.69 -9.82 -3.41
N TRP A 168 18.04 -9.50 -2.28
CA TRP A 168 18.62 -8.83 -1.13
C TRP A 168 19.07 -7.38 -1.42
N ASP A 169 18.35 -6.68 -2.26
CA ASP A 169 18.59 -5.28 -2.62
C ASP A 169 17.55 -4.32 -2.02
N GLU A 170 16.55 -4.84 -1.33
CA GLU A 170 15.47 -4.07 -0.75
C GLU A 170 15.97 -3.15 0.37
N ASP A 171 15.48 -1.92 0.36
CA ASP A 171 15.73 -0.91 1.39
C ASP A 171 14.49 -0.04 1.67
N PRO A 172 14.45 0.68 2.79
CA PRO A 172 13.31 1.50 3.16
C PRO A 172 12.87 2.53 2.11
N ALA A 173 13.80 3.15 1.38
CA ALA A 173 13.48 4.14 0.35
C ALA A 173 12.77 3.49 -0.83
N MET A 174 13.16 2.27 -1.21
CA MET A 174 12.52 1.47 -2.25
C MET A 174 11.11 1.02 -1.85
N LEU A 175 10.91 0.67 -0.58
CA LEU A 175 9.61 0.20 -0.07
C LEU A 175 8.57 1.32 0.05
N LYS A 176 9.01 2.54 0.34
CA LYS A 176 8.13 3.67 0.68
C LYS A 176 7.10 4.02 -0.41
N PRO A 177 7.45 4.20 -1.70
CA PRO A 177 6.46 4.62 -2.71
C PRO A 177 5.35 3.60 -2.93
N LEU A 178 5.66 2.31 -2.86
CA LEU A 178 4.65 1.25 -2.92
C LEU A 178 3.71 1.29 -1.72
N LEU A 179 4.25 1.47 -0.52
CA LEU A 179 3.45 1.60 0.70
C LEU A 179 2.56 2.85 0.65
N ASP A 180 3.11 3.99 0.25
CA ASP A 180 2.38 5.24 0.16
C ASP A 180 1.21 5.15 -0.83
N ARG A 181 1.40 4.46 -1.97
CA ARG A 181 0.32 4.18 -2.91
C ARG A 181 -0.80 3.36 -2.26
N ASN A 182 -0.44 2.33 -1.50
CA ASN A 182 -1.42 1.50 -0.82
C ASN A 182 -2.11 2.21 0.36
N TYR A 183 -1.40 3.10 1.07
CA TYR A 183 -2.03 4.01 2.03
C TYR A 183 -3.03 4.95 1.35
N ALA A 184 -2.68 5.48 0.20
CA ALA A 184 -3.59 6.32 -0.58
C ALA A 184 -4.81 5.57 -1.11
N LEU A 185 -4.71 4.26 -1.36
CA LEU A 185 -5.87 3.42 -1.67
C LEU A 185 -6.80 3.24 -0.47
N GLY A 186 -6.28 3.22 0.76
CA GLY A 186 -7.10 3.15 1.96
C GLY A 186 -6.69 2.13 3.03
N ILE A 187 -5.59 1.39 2.85
CA ILE A 187 -5.07 0.56 3.94
C ILE A 187 -4.55 1.42 5.09
N ASN A 188 -4.58 0.88 6.30
CA ASN A 188 -4.10 1.60 7.46
C ASN A 188 -3.44 0.72 8.52
N LYS A 189 -3.11 -0.54 8.16
CA LYS A 189 -2.34 -1.45 9.01
C LYS A 189 -1.54 -2.43 8.18
N LEU A 190 -0.22 -2.30 8.22
CA LEU A 190 0.73 -3.13 7.48
C LEU A 190 1.17 -4.34 8.28
N PHE A 191 1.32 -5.47 7.60
CA PHE A 191 2.08 -6.64 8.04
C PHE A 191 3.20 -6.90 7.03
N PHE A 192 4.42 -7.01 7.52
CA PHE A 192 5.54 -7.36 6.64
C PHE A 192 5.51 -8.86 6.31
N HIS A 193 5.51 -9.20 5.06
CA HIS A 193 5.73 -10.55 4.60
C HIS A 193 7.11 -10.67 3.95
N VAL A 194 8.12 -11.28 4.63
CA VAL A 194 7.93 -12.10 5.82
C VAL A 194 9.13 -12.01 6.77
N TYR A 195 8.91 -12.26 8.04
CA TYR A 195 9.99 -12.53 8.98
C TYR A 195 10.30 -14.02 9.00
N THR A 196 11.51 -14.39 8.59
CA THR A 196 11.99 -15.77 8.61
C THR A 196 12.97 -16.00 9.73
N HIS A 197 12.77 -17.06 10.52
CA HIS A 197 13.70 -17.46 11.56
C HIS A 197 15.03 -17.92 10.96
N ASN A 198 16.13 -17.21 11.29
CA ASN A 198 17.48 -17.64 10.99
C ASN A 198 18.12 -18.24 12.27
N PRO A 199 18.35 -19.57 12.34
CA PRO A 199 18.88 -20.19 13.56
C PRO A 199 20.38 -19.96 13.76
N TRP A 200 21.11 -19.54 12.72
CA TRP A 200 22.56 -19.36 12.79
C TRP A 200 22.96 -17.93 13.11
N MET A 201 23.98 -17.78 13.94
CA MET A 201 24.57 -16.47 14.26
C MET A 201 25.76 -16.13 13.35
N ASN A 202 26.31 -17.10 12.66
CA ASN A 202 27.52 -17.00 11.83
C ASN A 202 27.25 -17.18 10.33
N ARG A 203 25.99 -17.22 9.90
CA ARG A 203 25.59 -17.31 8.50
C ARG A 203 24.63 -16.19 8.19
N ARG A 204 25.04 -15.23 7.38
CA ARG A 204 24.28 -14.03 7.04
C ARG A 204 24.27 -13.81 5.52
N PRO A 205 23.19 -13.29 4.97
CA PRO A 205 21.93 -12.90 5.59
C PRO A 205 21.05 -14.06 6.08
N GLY A 206 21.33 -15.30 5.71
CA GLY A 206 20.71 -16.49 6.30
C GLY A 206 19.46 -16.98 5.57
N MET A 207 18.48 -17.44 6.34
CA MET A 207 17.27 -18.09 5.84
C MET A 207 16.28 -17.11 5.24
N THR A 208 15.61 -17.56 4.18
CA THR A 208 14.43 -16.94 3.58
C THR A 208 13.32 -17.98 3.44
N LEU A 209 12.12 -17.56 3.12
CA LEU A 209 11.02 -18.45 2.75
C LEU A 209 11.17 -18.89 1.28
N ASP A 210 12.23 -19.64 0.99
CA ASP A 210 12.61 -20.16 -0.34
C ASP A 210 12.58 -19.10 -1.49
N GLY A 211 12.94 -17.86 -1.18
CA GLY A 211 12.97 -16.75 -2.13
C GLY A 211 11.62 -16.04 -2.32
N ILE A 212 10.66 -16.29 -1.44
CA ILE A 212 9.39 -15.57 -1.38
C ILE A 212 9.38 -14.62 -0.18
N GLY A 213 8.77 -13.44 -0.37
CA GLY A 213 8.61 -12.42 0.66
C GLY A 213 9.78 -11.45 0.74
N LEU A 214 9.51 -10.30 1.33
CA LEU A 214 10.52 -9.33 1.74
C LEU A 214 11.43 -9.97 2.80
N PHE A 215 12.74 -9.82 2.67
CA PHE A 215 13.67 -10.38 3.64
C PHE A 215 13.80 -9.48 4.87
N PHE A 216 12.69 -9.30 5.59
CA PHE A 216 12.60 -8.45 6.78
C PHE A 216 12.93 -9.24 8.03
N GLN A 217 14.21 -9.26 8.41
CA GLN A 217 14.70 -10.03 9.57
C GLN A 217 15.96 -9.39 10.19
N ARG A 218 16.33 -9.87 11.39
CA ARG A 218 17.44 -9.31 12.18
C ARG A 218 18.80 -9.26 11.49
N ASP A 219 19.04 -10.12 10.49
CA ASP A 219 20.31 -10.19 9.76
C ASP A 219 20.29 -9.32 8.49
N GLN A 220 19.20 -8.58 8.22
CA GLN A 220 19.17 -7.54 7.21
C GLN A 220 20.16 -6.43 7.59
N THR A 221 20.93 -5.92 6.63
CA THR A 221 21.99 -4.94 6.93
C THR A 221 21.48 -3.68 7.62
N TRP A 222 20.31 -3.19 7.21
CA TRP A 222 19.67 -1.96 7.71
C TRP A 222 18.65 -2.21 8.84
N TRP A 223 18.73 -3.35 9.53
CA TRP A 223 17.74 -3.72 10.56
C TRP A 223 17.63 -2.68 11.69
N GLU A 224 18.75 -2.18 12.18
CA GLU A 224 18.77 -1.18 13.25
C GLU A 224 18.21 0.17 12.77
N GLU A 225 18.63 0.63 11.59
CA GLU A 225 18.17 1.88 10.97
C GLU A 225 16.74 1.80 10.50
N GLY A 226 16.27 0.60 10.22
CA GLY A 226 14.88 0.29 9.83
C GLY A 226 13.84 0.77 10.83
N LYS A 227 14.26 1.04 12.08
CA LYS A 227 13.40 1.71 13.07
C LYS A 227 12.84 3.04 12.55
N SER A 228 13.60 3.82 11.81
CA SER A 228 13.14 5.09 11.24
C SER A 228 12.00 4.90 10.23
N PHE A 229 12.04 3.84 9.45
CA PHE A 229 10.95 3.44 8.56
C PHE A 229 9.72 2.95 9.34
N VAL A 230 9.92 2.15 10.39
CA VAL A 230 8.81 1.71 11.26
C VAL A 230 8.17 2.89 12.01
N ASP A 231 8.94 3.89 12.43
CA ASP A 231 8.42 5.13 13.02
C ASP A 231 7.56 5.91 12.01
N TYR A 232 8.00 6.00 10.75
CA TYR A 232 7.21 6.55 9.66
C TYR A 232 5.87 5.81 9.48
N ILE A 233 5.92 4.47 9.39
CA ILE A 233 4.74 3.62 9.28
C ILE A 233 3.78 3.86 10.45
N THR A 234 4.30 3.92 11.66
CA THR A 234 3.51 4.14 12.88
C THR A 234 2.77 5.47 12.85
N ARG A 235 3.44 6.56 12.44
CA ARG A 235 2.81 7.88 12.31
C ARG A 235 1.74 7.88 11.22
N CYS A 236 2.04 7.32 10.05
CA CYS A 236 1.06 7.19 8.97
C CYS A 236 -0.19 6.41 9.43
N GLN A 237 -0.01 5.24 10.02
CA GLN A 237 -1.13 4.41 10.44
C GLN A 237 -1.95 5.05 11.56
N THR A 238 -1.33 5.78 12.45
CA THR A 238 -2.04 6.53 13.50
C THR A 238 -3.02 7.54 12.89
N LEU A 239 -2.59 8.28 11.87
CA LEU A 239 -3.43 9.26 11.18
C LEU A 239 -4.46 8.61 10.26
N LEU A 240 -4.08 7.57 9.54
CA LEU A 240 -4.96 6.86 8.60
C LEU A 240 -6.05 6.01 9.30
N GLN A 241 -5.89 5.69 10.58
CA GLN A 241 -6.91 5.03 11.39
C GLN A 241 -7.88 6.01 12.07
N TYR A 242 -7.61 7.31 11.98
CA TYR A 242 -8.48 8.35 12.53
C TYR A 242 -9.79 8.48 11.74
N GLY A 243 -10.91 8.70 12.46
CA GLY A 243 -12.20 8.98 11.84
C GLY A 243 -12.67 7.89 10.85
N HIS A 244 -13.21 8.33 9.73
CA HIS A 244 -13.76 7.47 8.67
C HIS A 244 -13.31 7.97 7.28
N PRO A 245 -13.30 7.11 6.26
CA PRO A 245 -12.92 7.50 4.91
C PRO A 245 -13.97 8.40 4.26
N VAL A 246 -13.52 9.32 3.43
CA VAL A 246 -14.40 10.17 2.60
C VAL A 246 -14.42 9.61 1.18
N VAL A 247 -15.56 9.02 0.81
CA VAL A 247 -15.77 8.40 -0.50
C VAL A 247 -17.15 8.79 -1.01
N ASP A 248 -17.24 9.42 -2.16
CA ASP A 248 -18.52 9.91 -2.69
C ASP A 248 -19.16 8.96 -3.73
N ILE A 249 -18.39 8.03 -4.30
CA ILE A 249 -18.80 7.19 -5.42
C ILE A 249 -18.77 5.72 -5.04
N ALA A 250 -19.82 4.98 -5.34
CA ALA A 250 -19.85 3.53 -5.19
C ALA A 250 -20.14 2.85 -6.54
N VAL A 251 -19.35 1.81 -6.86
CA VAL A 251 -19.44 1.07 -8.12
C VAL A 251 -19.95 -0.33 -7.85
N PHE A 252 -21.07 -0.69 -8.47
CA PHE A 252 -21.71 -1.99 -8.27
C PHE A 252 -20.91 -3.11 -8.94
N THR A 253 -20.58 -4.17 -8.19
CA THR A 253 -19.81 -5.29 -8.73
C THR A 253 -20.64 -6.26 -9.57
N GLY A 254 -21.96 -6.21 -9.49
CA GLY A 254 -22.87 -7.13 -10.14
C GLY A 254 -23.50 -8.15 -9.18
N GLU A 255 -24.32 -9.04 -9.72
CA GLU A 255 -25.06 -10.05 -8.94
C GLU A 255 -24.52 -11.46 -9.07
N GLU A 256 -23.66 -11.73 -10.04
CA GLU A 256 -23.14 -13.06 -10.31
C GLU A 256 -21.87 -13.35 -9.50
N MET A 257 -21.59 -14.65 -9.29
CA MET A 257 -20.35 -15.11 -8.67
C MET A 257 -19.53 -15.92 -9.66
N PRO A 258 -18.19 -15.87 -9.58
CA PRO A 258 -17.38 -15.03 -8.70
C PRO A 258 -17.37 -13.54 -9.09
N ARG A 259 -17.19 -12.68 -8.12
CA ARG A 259 -17.08 -11.21 -8.32
C ARG A 259 -15.99 -10.61 -7.46
N ARG A 260 -15.40 -9.55 -7.95
CA ARG A 260 -14.34 -8.78 -7.29
C ARG A 260 -14.63 -7.28 -7.39
N SER A 261 -13.95 -6.50 -6.59
CA SER A 261 -13.91 -5.03 -6.72
C SER A 261 -13.53 -4.62 -8.15
N ILE A 262 -14.02 -3.48 -8.58
CA ILE A 262 -13.75 -2.94 -9.91
C ILE A 262 -12.37 -2.31 -9.92
N LEU A 263 -11.50 -2.81 -10.79
CA LEU A 263 -10.16 -2.27 -10.98
C LEU A 263 -10.21 -0.87 -11.63
N PRO A 264 -9.24 0.01 -11.34
CA PRO A 264 -9.18 1.35 -11.92
C PRO A 264 -9.23 1.36 -13.45
N GLU A 265 -8.49 0.51 -14.12
CA GLU A 265 -8.46 0.44 -15.58
C GLU A 265 -9.78 -0.05 -16.19
N ARG A 266 -10.56 -0.82 -15.44
CA ARG A 266 -11.90 -1.23 -15.85
C ARG A 266 -12.93 -0.14 -15.58
N LEU A 267 -12.70 0.65 -14.55
CA LEU A 267 -13.52 1.83 -14.27
C LEU A 267 -13.42 2.87 -15.40
N VAL A 268 -12.23 3.05 -15.98
CA VAL A 268 -12.01 3.92 -17.15
C VAL A 268 -12.95 3.55 -18.31
N SER A 269 -13.11 2.26 -18.60
CA SER A 269 -14.01 1.81 -19.66
C SER A 269 -15.50 2.02 -19.36
N MET A 270 -15.84 2.20 -18.08
CA MET A 270 -17.19 2.52 -17.63
C MET A 270 -17.46 4.03 -17.60
N LEU A 271 -16.43 4.82 -17.38
CA LEU A 271 -16.48 6.28 -17.22
C LEU A 271 -15.53 6.96 -18.24
N PRO A 272 -15.80 6.84 -19.54
CA PRO A 272 -14.86 7.23 -20.59
C PRO A 272 -14.48 8.71 -20.58
N GLY A 273 -15.35 9.60 -20.11
CA GLY A 273 -15.09 11.03 -20.05
C GLY A 273 -13.98 11.43 -19.08
N ILE A 274 -13.64 10.60 -18.09
CA ILE A 274 -12.62 10.93 -17.08
C ILE A 274 -11.22 10.98 -17.68
N TYR A 275 -10.91 10.09 -18.62
CA TYR A 275 -9.56 9.93 -19.16
C TYR A 275 -9.38 10.43 -20.61
N GLY A 276 -10.44 10.80 -21.28
CA GLY A 276 -10.42 11.16 -22.69
C GLY A 276 -10.46 9.95 -23.64
N ALA A 277 -10.73 10.23 -24.93
CA ALA A 277 -11.06 9.19 -25.92
C ALA A 277 -9.89 8.23 -26.22
N GLU A 278 -8.66 8.73 -26.29
CA GLU A 278 -7.48 7.92 -26.60
C GLU A 278 -7.19 6.87 -25.54
N ARG A 279 -7.23 7.27 -24.27
CA ARG A 279 -7.05 6.35 -23.14
C ARG A 279 -8.17 5.32 -23.09
N VAL A 280 -9.42 5.74 -23.27
CA VAL A 280 -10.59 4.85 -23.31
C VAL A 280 -10.46 3.82 -24.42
N GLU A 281 -10.03 4.20 -25.61
CA GLU A 281 -9.84 3.27 -26.72
C GLU A 281 -8.69 2.27 -26.44
N SER A 282 -7.59 2.75 -25.87
CA SER A 282 -6.48 1.89 -25.42
C SER A 282 -6.97 0.83 -24.42
N GLU A 283 -7.72 1.24 -23.40
CA GLU A 283 -8.28 0.33 -22.41
C GLU A 283 -9.33 -0.62 -23.01
N ARG A 284 -10.14 -0.15 -23.93
CA ARG A 284 -11.10 -1.01 -24.63
C ARG A 284 -10.38 -2.14 -25.39
N ILE A 285 -9.29 -1.81 -26.09
CA ILE A 285 -8.47 -2.81 -26.80
C ILE A 285 -7.84 -3.78 -25.80
N ARG A 286 -7.30 -3.29 -24.70
CA ARG A 286 -6.70 -4.11 -23.65
C ARG A 286 -7.72 -5.09 -23.06
N LEU A 287 -8.88 -4.62 -22.68
CA LEU A 287 -9.95 -5.45 -22.09
C LEU A 287 -10.51 -6.47 -23.09
N ALA A 288 -10.59 -6.14 -24.37
CA ALA A 288 -11.01 -7.06 -25.41
C ALA A 288 -10.07 -8.28 -25.55
N ASN A 289 -8.80 -8.12 -25.15
CA ASN A 289 -7.81 -9.20 -25.13
C ASN A 289 -7.71 -9.92 -23.78
N GLU A 290 -8.43 -9.50 -22.77
CA GLU A 290 -8.40 -10.12 -21.44
C GLU A 290 -8.87 -11.59 -21.54
N GLY A 291 -8.09 -12.49 -20.91
CA GLY A 291 -8.36 -13.94 -20.99
C GLY A 291 -7.93 -14.62 -22.30
N GLN A 292 -7.45 -13.88 -23.31
CA GLN A 292 -7.01 -14.47 -24.56
C GLN A 292 -5.59 -15.07 -24.43
N PRO A 293 -5.32 -16.25 -24.99
CA PRO A 293 -4.02 -16.92 -24.85
C PRO A 293 -2.90 -16.18 -25.58
N THR A 294 -3.23 -15.38 -26.59
CA THR A 294 -2.28 -14.63 -27.42
C THR A 294 -1.98 -13.22 -26.90
N ARG A 295 -2.50 -12.90 -25.74
CA ARG A 295 -2.28 -11.60 -25.12
C ARG A 295 -0.78 -11.31 -24.96
N VAL A 296 -0.35 -10.10 -25.36
CA VAL A 296 1.02 -9.63 -25.13
C VAL A 296 1.25 -9.46 -23.63
N ARG A 297 2.34 -9.99 -23.13
CA ARG A 297 2.72 -9.96 -21.71
C ARG A 297 4.09 -9.32 -21.55
N PRO A 298 4.31 -8.60 -20.45
CA PRO A 298 5.65 -8.21 -20.05
C PRO A 298 6.56 -9.43 -19.91
N VAL A 299 7.87 -9.24 -20.14
CA VAL A 299 8.85 -10.33 -20.04
C VAL A 299 8.86 -10.90 -18.61
N GLY A 300 8.80 -12.23 -18.53
CA GLY A 300 8.80 -12.94 -17.22
C GLY A 300 7.46 -12.97 -16.50
N VAL A 301 6.41 -12.38 -17.07
CA VAL A 301 5.08 -12.31 -16.45
C VAL A 301 4.16 -13.35 -17.01
N THR A 302 3.51 -14.14 -16.15
CA THR A 302 2.38 -14.97 -16.53
C THR A 302 1.10 -14.15 -16.54
N HIS A 303 0.17 -14.49 -17.43
CA HIS A 303 -1.10 -13.77 -17.49
C HIS A 303 -1.90 -13.94 -16.20
N SER A 304 -2.43 -12.84 -15.69
CA SER A 304 -3.43 -12.83 -14.63
C SER A 304 -4.57 -11.87 -15.02
N ALA A 305 -5.79 -12.32 -14.86
CA ALA A 305 -6.98 -11.47 -15.06
C ALA A 305 -7.09 -10.34 -14.01
N ASN A 306 -6.30 -10.45 -12.93
CA ASN A 306 -6.26 -9.47 -11.84
C ASN A 306 -5.15 -8.42 -12.01
N MET A 307 -4.28 -8.57 -13.01
CA MET A 307 -3.24 -7.59 -13.26
C MET A 307 -3.80 -6.25 -13.70
N ALA A 308 -3.32 -5.19 -13.08
CA ALA A 308 -3.52 -3.81 -13.50
C ALA A 308 -2.16 -3.11 -13.62
N ASP A 309 -2.12 -2.05 -14.42
CA ASP A 309 -0.95 -1.20 -14.48
C ASP A 309 -0.89 -0.33 -13.21
N PRO A 310 0.22 -0.35 -12.45
CA PRO A 310 0.33 0.45 -11.24
C PRO A 310 0.06 1.94 -11.43
N GLU A 311 0.41 2.52 -12.56
CA GLU A 311 0.14 3.91 -12.86
C GLU A 311 -1.36 4.23 -12.95
N ASP A 312 -2.18 3.25 -13.32
CA ASP A 312 -3.64 3.41 -13.40
C ASP A 312 -4.29 3.59 -12.01
N TRP A 313 -3.58 3.36 -10.94
CA TRP A 313 -4.10 3.41 -9.57
C TRP A 313 -3.77 4.69 -8.84
N VAL A 314 -2.84 5.49 -9.32
CA VAL A 314 -2.34 6.65 -8.56
C VAL A 314 -3.46 7.62 -8.25
N ASN A 315 -4.17 8.09 -9.26
CA ASN A 315 -5.31 8.98 -9.08
C ASN A 315 -6.37 8.69 -10.17
N PRO A 316 -6.97 7.48 -10.14
CA PRO A 316 -7.76 6.95 -11.27
C PRO A 316 -9.00 7.79 -11.57
N MET A 317 -9.59 8.44 -10.57
CA MET A 317 -10.78 9.28 -10.68
C MET A 317 -10.47 10.77 -10.57
N ARG A 318 -9.19 11.16 -10.67
CA ARG A 318 -8.73 12.57 -10.66
C ARG A 318 -9.30 13.40 -9.51
N GLY A 319 -9.22 12.86 -8.29
CA GLY A 319 -9.66 13.55 -7.09
C GLY A 319 -11.06 13.15 -6.61
N TYR A 320 -11.68 12.15 -7.20
CA TYR A 320 -12.78 11.39 -6.61
C TYR A 320 -12.23 10.10 -6.00
N ALA A 321 -12.73 9.73 -4.84
CA ALA A 321 -12.54 8.38 -4.27
C ALA A 321 -13.76 7.52 -4.57
N TYR A 322 -13.55 6.20 -4.77
CA TYR A 322 -14.62 5.25 -5.01
C TYR A 322 -14.42 3.96 -4.21
N ASP A 323 -15.53 3.32 -3.85
CA ASP A 323 -15.60 1.95 -3.35
C ASP A 323 -16.37 1.07 -4.32
N SER A 324 -16.08 -0.22 -4.32
CA SER A 324 -16.98 -1.21 -4.88
C SER A 324 -18.04 -1.63 -3.84
N PHE A 325 -19.25 -1.96 -4.29
CA PHE A 325 -20.28 -2.52 -3.43
C PHE A 325 -20.99 -3.69 -4.11
N ASN A 326 -21.35 -4.69 -3.33
CA ASN A 326 -21.92 -5.92 -3.82
C ASN A 326 -23.46 -5.99 -3.66
N LYS A 327 -24.04 -7.09 -4.13
CA LYS A 327 -25.48 -7.36 -4.04
C LYS A 327 -25.98 -7.35 -2.59
N ASP A 328 -25.20 -7.91 -1.65
CA ASP A 328 -25.57 -7.96 -0.25
C ASP A 328 -25.67 -6.55 0.35
N ALA A 329 -24.69 -5.69 0.08
CA ALA A 329 -24.73 -4.30 0.50
C ALA A 329 -25.94 -3.56 -0.10
N LEU A 330 -26.23 -3.77 -1.38
CA LEU A 330 -27.37 -3.14 -2.06
C LEU A 330 -28.70 -3.55 -1.42
N LEU A 331 -28.94 -4.85 -1.29
CA LEU A 331 -30.27 -5.34 -0.91
C LEU A 331 -30.54 -5.31 0.60
N ARG A 332 -29.52 -5.68 1.39
CA ARG A 332 -29.69 -5.87 2.83
C ARG A 332 -29.33 -4.63 3.66
N LEU A 333 -28.32 -3.88 3.24
CA LEU A 333 -27.72 -2.81 4.05
C LEU A 333 -28.10 -1.40 3.60
N ALA A 334 -28.23 -1.16 2.29
CA ALA A 334 -28.40 0.17 1.74
C ALA A 334 -29.70 0.85 2.19
N LYS A 335 -29.54 2.07 2.72
CA LYS A 335 -30.62 3.00 3.02
C LYS A 335 -30.36 4.31 2.28
N ALA A 336 -31.42 5.06 2.00
CA ALA A 336 -31.28 6.40 1.46
C ALA A 336 -31.50 7.42 2.58
N GLU A 337 -30.53 8.31 2.77
CA GLU A 337 -30.60 9.41 3.72
C GLU A 337 -30.02 10.67 3.08
N ASN A 338 -30.78 11.74 3.04
CA ASN A 338 -30.36 13.04 2.47
C ASN A 338 -29.78 12.95 1.04
N GLY A 339 -30.39 12.12 0.17
CA GLY A 339 -29.94 11.93 -1.20
C GLY A 339 -28.63 11.11 -1.33
N ARG A 340 -28.25 10.40 -0.31
CA ARG A 340 -27.06 9.51 -0.31
C ARG A 340 -27.48 8.08 0.00
N MET A 341 -26.76 7.11 -0.54
CA MET A 341 -26.80 5.73 -0.05
C MET A 341 -25.95 5.67 1.22
N VAL A 342 -26.54 5.28 2.32
CA VAL A 342 -25.86 5.13 3.62
C VAL A 342 -25.89 3.67 4.04
N LEU A 343 -24.76 3.20 4.57
CA LEU A 343 -24.57 1.85 5.09
C LEU A 343 -24.40 1.88 6.63
N PRO A 344 -24.72 0.79 7.36
CA PRO A 344 -24.75 0.78 8.83
C PRO A 344 -23.43 1.18 9.50
N GLY A 345 -22.29 1.00 8.82
CA GLY A 345 -20.96 1.37 9.32
C GLY A 345 -20.60 2.84 9.16
N GLY A 346 -21.51 3.67 8.60
CA GLY A 346 -21.28 5.09 8.35
C GLY A 346 -20.75 5.42 6.95
N ALA A 347 -20.41 4.42 6.14
CA ALA A 347 -20.07 4.66 4.73
C ALA A 347 -21.27 5.28 3.98
N SER A 348 -21.01 6.33 3.20
CA SER A 348 -22.05 7.17 2.61
C SER A 348 -21.63 7.67 1.24
N TYR A 349 -22.43 7.34 0.22
CA TYR A 349 -22.11 7.60 -1.20
C TYR A 349 -23.17 8.49 -1.83
N LYS A 350 -22.72 9.49 -2.59
CA LYS A 350 -23.60 10.40 -3.36
C LYS A 350 -24.02 9.81 -4.69
N VAL A 351 -23.11 9.09 -5.34
CA VAL A 351 -23.31 8.55 -6.69
C VAL A 351 -23.14 7.04 -6.67
N LEU A 352 -24.08 6.32 -7.27
CA LEU A 352 -23.96 4.89 -7.53
C LEU A 352 -23.80 4.64 -9.03
N VAL A 353 -22.73 3.95 -9.39
CA VAL A 353 -22.45 3.56 -10.77
C VAL A 353 -22.74 2.07 -10.94
N PHE A 354 -23.62 1.74 -11.90
CA PHE A 354 -23.93 0.36 -12.27
C PHE A 354 -23.25 0.05 -13.62
N PRO A 355 -22.25 -0.83 -13.66
CA PRO A 355 -21.53 -1.14 -14.89
C PRO A 355 -22.41 -1.83 -15.93
N THR A 356 -22.10 -1.58 -17.18
CA THR A 356 -22.68 -2.29 -18.34
C THR A 356 -21.94 -3.60 -18.61
N ALA A 357 -22.44 -4.38 -19.59
CA ALA A 357 -21.74 -5.57 -20.08
C ALA A 357 -20.30 -5.28 -20.49
N ARG A 358 -19.43 -6.22 -20.19
CA ARG A 358 -17.99 -6.19 -20.51
C ARG A 358 -17.60 -7.49 -21.21
N PRO A 359 -16.46 -7.51 -21.96
CA PRO A 359 -16.02 -8.74 -22.64
C PRO A 359 -15.87 -9.95 -21.72
N MET A 360 -15.42 -9.74 -20.47
CA MET A 360 -15.29 -10.83 -19.47
C MET A 360 -16.61 -11.10 -18.72
N ASN A 361 -17.64 -10.37 -18.99
CA ASN A 361 -18.99 -10.58 -18.50
C ASN A 361 -19.96 -10.31 -19.64
N PRO A 362 -20.06 -11.23 -20.61
CA PRO A 362 -20.86 -11.06 -21.81
C PRO A 362 -22.37 -11.10 -21.55
N ASP A 363 -22.77 -11.72 -20.45
CA ASP A 363 -24.15 -11.78 -20.05
C ASP A 363 -24.59 -10.40 -19.56
N ASN A 364 -25.08 -9.60 -20.48
CA ASN A 364 -25.76 -8.35 -20.16
C ASN A 364 -27.13 -8.64 -19.53
N LEU A 365 -27.13 -9.46 -18.48
CA LEU A 365 -28.36 -9.78 -17.79
C LEU A 365 -28.87 -8.53 -17.08
N PRO A 366 -30.17 -8.24 -17.20
CA PRO A 366 -30.76 -7.19 -16.39
C PRO A 366 -30.59 -7.54 -14.91
N LEU A 367 -30.51 -6.51 -14.08
CA LEU A 367 -30.55 -6.71 -12.63
C LEU A 367 -31.77 -7.55 -12.23
N SER A 368 -31.65 -8.34 -11.17
CA SER A 368 -32.79 -9.08 -10.61
C SER A 368 -33.95 -8.13 -10.26
N PRO A 369 -35.18 -8.61 -10.21
CA PRO A 369 -36.34 -7.80 -9.84
C PRO A 369 -36.15 -7.08 -8.49
N GLU A 370 -35.52 -7.73 -7.52
CA GLU A 370 -35.23 -7.19 -6.21
C GLU A 370 -34.21 -6.03 -6.29
N ALA A 371 -33.13 -6.23 -7.05
CA ALA A 371 -32.13 -5.18 -7.26
C ALA A 371 -32.70 -3.98 -8.03
N GLN A 372 -33.52 -4.23 -9.05
CA GLN A 372 -34.21 -3.17 -9.78
C GLN A 372 -35.16 -2.37 -8.88
N ALA A 373 -35.92 -3.06 -8.01
CA ALA A 373 -36.81 -2.41 -7.04
C ALA A 373 -36.01 -1.54 -6.06
N LYS A 374 -34.88 -2.05 -5.57
CA LYS A 374 -34.01 -1.30 -4.64
C LYS A 374 -33.35 -0.09 -5.30
N VAL A 375 -32.88 -0.22 -6.53
CA VAL A 375 -32.34 0.90 -7.32
C VAL A 375 -33.42 1.97 -7.54
N LYS A 376 -34.66 1.57 -7.86
CA LYS A 376 -35.78 2.49 -8.02
C LYS A 376 -36.11 3.22 -6.71
N GLU A 377 -36.10 2.49 -5.57
CA GLU A 377 -36.28 3.07 -4.22
C GLU A 377 -35.22 4.13 -3.93
N LEU A 378 -33.92 3.79 -4.09
CA LEU A 378 -32.81 4.70 -3.83
C LEU A 378 -32.87 5.95 -4.73
N ARG A 379 -33.18 5.78 -6.01
CA ARG A 379 -33.34 6.89 -6.95
C ARG A 379 -34.52 7.79 -6.57
N ALA A 380 -35.65 7.23 -6.17
CA ALA A 380 -36.81 7.99 -5.72
C ALA A 380 -36.52 8.79 -4.45
N ALA A 381 -35.61 8.31 -3.62
CA ALA A 381 -35.14 9.00 -2.41
C ALA A 381 -34.01 10.02 -2.67
N GLY A 382 -33.68 10.28 -3.93
CA GLY A 382 -32.73 11.33 -4.33
C GLY A 382 -31.27 10.86 -4.48
N VAL A 383 -30.98 9.57 -4.35
CA VAL A 383 -29.64 9.05 -4.62
C VAL A 383 -29.34 9.16 -6.11
N ILE A 384 -28.19 9.70 -6.46
CA ILE A 384 -27.77 9.93 -7.84
C ILE A 384 -27.33 8.59 -8.45
N ILE A 385 -28.04 8.16 -9.49
CA ILE A 385 -27.74 6.95 -10.25
C ILE A 385 -27.76 7.33 -11.73
N PRO A 386 -26.60 7.66 -12.35
CA PRO A 386 -26.51 8.06 -13.74
C PRO A 386 -27.07 6.99 -14.68
N GLN A 387 -27.56 7.43 -15.84
CA GLN A 387 -27.89 6.51 -16.92
C GLN A 387 -26.58 5.96 -17.52
N LEU A 388 -26.54 4.67 -17.77
CA LEU A 388 -25.36 4.01 -18.32
C LEU A 388 -25.44 3.89 -19.85
N PRO A 389 -24.27 3.97 -20.55
CA PRO A 389 -22.94 4.25 -20.01
C PRO A 389 -22.82 5.70 -19.53
N TYR A 390 -22.09 5.91 -18.42
CA TYR A 390 -21.74 7.24 -17.95
C TYR A 390 -20.76 7.89 -18.95
N ARG A 391 -21.02 9.15 -19.34
CA ARG A 391 -20.29 9.84 -20.44
C ARG A 391 -19.69 11.18 -20.03
N GLU A 392 -19.97 11.63 -18.83
CA GLU A 392 -19.42 12.86 -18.28
C GLU A 392 -17.98 12.66 -17.85
N ASP A 393 -17.16 13.69 -17.89
CA ASP A 393 -15.76 13.63 -17.45
C ASP A 393 -15.57 13.90 -15.94
N ASP A 394 -16.63 14.33 -15.27
CA ASP A 394 -16.71 14.43 -13.81
C ASP A 394 -18.17 14.35 -13.32
N PHE A 395 -18.35 14.38 -11.98
CA PHE A 395 -19.67 14.30 -11.35
C PHE A 395 -20.22 15.66 -10.91
N SER A 396 -19.58 16.77 -11.30
CA SER A 396 -19.98 18.13 -10.89
C SER A 396 -21.37 18.50 -11.44
N SER A 397 -21.75 18.00 -12.60
CA SER A 397 -23.11 18.16 -13.16
C SER A 397 -24.20 17.57 -12.26
N PHE A 398 -23.85 16.65 -11.36
CA PHE A 398 -24.73 16.09 -10.33
C PHE A 398 -24.56 16.77 -8.96
N GLY A 399 -23.83 17.88 -8.88
CA GLY A 399 -23.54 18.55 -7.62
C GLY A 399 -22.52 17.80 -6.74
N VAL A 400 -21.68 16.97 -7.33
CA VAL A 400 -20.62 16.22 -6.64
C VAL A 400 -19.27 16.69 -7.16
N GLU A 401 -18.67 17.63 -6.43
CA GLU A 401 -17.34 18.14 -6.75
C GLU A 401 -16.25 17.16 -6.32
N ARG A 402 -15.09 17.27 -6.98
CA ARG A 402 -13.89 16.52 -6.59
C ARG A 402 -13.49 16.88 -5.16
N ASP A 403 -13.15 15.88 -4.38
CA ASP A 403 -12.70 16.04 -3.00
C ASP A 403 -11.38 16.81 -2.94
N VAL A 404 -10.46 16.50 -3.86
CA VAL A 404 -9.20 17.21 -4.02
C VAL A 404 -8.83 17.37 -5.51
N LEU A 405 -8.14 18.44 -5.85
CA LEU A 405 -7.53 18.63 -7.16
C LEU A 405 -6.02 18.48 -7.03
N LEU A 406 -5.47 17.46 -7.68
CA LEU A 406 -4.07 17.08 -7.65
C LEU A 406 -3.60 16.69 -9.06
N PRO A 407 -2.28 16.72 -9.34
CA PRO A 407 -1.72 16.06 -10.52
C PRO A 407 -2.07 14.56 -10.55
N ALA A 408 -2.15 13.97 -11.75
CA ALA A 408 -2.54 12.58 -11.93
C ALA A 408 -1.53 11.57 -11.31
N ASP A 409 -0.28 11.97 -11.17
CA ASP A 409 0.81 11.19 -10.58
C ASP A 409 1.01 11.42 -9.06
N VAL A 410 0.02 12.05 -8.42
CA VAL A 410 -0.01 12.26 -6.96
C VAL A 410 -1.18 11.50 -6.37
N ALA A 411 -0.87 10.53 -5.52
CA ALA A 411 -1.86 9.71 -4.84
C ALA A 411 -2.40 10.41 -3.58
N TYR A 412 -3.64 10.11 -3.20
CA TYR A 412 -4.22 10.67 -1.98
C TYR A 412 -5.25 9.74 -1.34
N THR A 413 -5.51 9.97 -0.06
CA THR A 413 -6.72 9.53 0.64
C THR A 413 -7.16 10.58 1.64
N HIS A 414 -8.47 10.60 1.96
CA HIS A 414 -9.07 11.56 2.88
C HIS A 414 -9.76 10.84 4.03
N ARG A 415 -9.44 11.25 5.26
CA ARG A 415 -10.05 10.78 6.50
C ARG A 415 -10.72 11.95 7.20
N SER A 416 -11.98 11.80 7.57
CA SER A 416 -12.79 12.80 8.26
C SER A 416 -13.15 12.35 9.67
N GLY A 417 -13.09 13.26 10.62
CA GLY A 417 -13.50 13.00 11.99
C GLY A 417 -13.91 14.29 12.70
N GLU A 418 -14.21 14.18 13.98
CA GLU A 418 -14.77 15.28 14.75
C GLU A 418 -13.82 16.48 14.84
N GLU A 419 -12.50 16.23 15.03
CA GLU A 419 -11.51 17.27 15.28
C GLU A 419 -10.68 17.61 14.02
N TYR A 420 -10.50 16.66 13.09
CA TYR A 420 -9.60 16.81 11.96
C TYR A 420 -10.23 16.34 10.65
N GLU A 421 -9.92 17.07 9.56
CA GLU A 421 -9.94 16.55 8.20
C GLU A 421 -8.49 16.27 7.80
N ILE A 422 -8.19 15.07 7.37
CA ILE A 422 -6.82 14.59 7.14
C ILE A 422 -6.68 14.08 5.72
N TYR A 423 -5.88 14.75 4.91
CA TYR A 423 -5.49 14.28 3.59
C TYR A 423 -4.06 13.73 3.63
N PHE A 424 -3.88 12.50 3.26
CA PHE A 424 -2.56 11.95 2.93
C PHE A 424 -2.30 12.22 1.45
N VAL A 425 -1.17 12.84 1.12
CA VAL A 425 -0.78 13.22 -0.23
C VAL A 425 0.61 12.67 -0.52
N ALA A 426 0.77 11.88 -1.57
CA ALA A 426 2.00 11.17 -1.88
C ALA A 426 2.41 11.35 -3.35
N ASN A 427 3.60 11.90 -3.55
CA ASN A 427 4.27 11.98 -4.83
C ASN A 427 4.72 10.57 -5.26
N GLN A 428 4.24 10.07 -6.39
CA GLN A 428 4.54 8.73 -6.89
C GLN A 428 5.61 8.70 -7.99
N VAL A 429 6.31 9.83 -8.20
CA VAL A 429 7.44 9.90 -9.14
C VAL A 429 8.77 10.15 -8.43
N ASP A 430 9.83 9.61 -9.00
CA ASP A 430 11.20 9.75 -8.49
C ASP A 430 11.84 11.10 -8.89
N SER A 431 11.09 12.18 -8.64
CA SER A 431 11.56 13.57 -8.84
C SER A 431 10.79 14.52 -7.93
N LEU A 432 11.39 15.69 -7.67
CA LEU A 432 10.72 16.77 -6.95
C LEU A 432 9.46 17.23 -7.70
N ARG A 433 8.34 17.34 -6.97
CA ARG A 433 7.08 17.88 -7.48
C ARG A 433 6.67 19.11 -6.69
N THR A 434 6.40 20.20 -7.40
CA THR A 434 5.83 21.44 -6.84
C THR A 434 4.52 21.73 -7.55
N PHE A 435 3.43 21.85 -6.80
CA PHE A 435 2.08 22.07 -7.33
C PHE A 435 1.18 22.71 -6.28
N ASN A 436 0.07 23.30 -6.72
CA ASN A 436 -1.00 23.72 -5.84
C ASN A 436 -2.03 22.60 -5.72
N ALA A 437 -2.28 22.15 -4.50
CA ALA A 437 -3.35 21.22 -4.18
C ALA A 437 -4.59 22.00 -3.73
N SER A 438 -5.78 21.65 -4.25
CA SER A 438 -7.02 22.30 -3.84
C SER A 438 -7.94 21.30 -3.14
N PHE A 439 -8.20 21.52 -1.87
CA PHE A 439 -8.95 20.65 -0.98
C PHE A 439 -10.39 21.18 -0.81
N ARG A 440 -11.37 20.28 -0.78
CA ARG A 440 -12.80 20.61 -0.57
C ARG A 440 -13.09 20.92 0.92
N ILE A 441 -12.26 21.75 1.52
CA ILE A 441 -12.35 22.23 2.89
C ILE A 441 -12.27 23.76 2.87
N ALA A 442 -13.12 24.42 3.66
CA ALA A 442 -13.08 25.87 3.88
C ALA A 442 -13.21 26.18 5.39
N GLY A 443 -12.79 27.37 5.78
CA GLY A 443 -12.91 27.87 7.15
C GLY A 443 -11.96 27.21 8.15
N ARG A 444 -10.92 26.49 7.69
CA ARG A 444 -9.92 25.85 8.56
C ARG A 444 -8.51 26.16 8.07
N THR A 445 -7.60 26.43 8.98
CA THR A 445 -6.19 26.66 8.67
C THR A 445 -5.48 25.32 8.43
N PRO A 446 -4.81 25.12 7.27
CA PRO A 446 -4.07 23.89 7.00
C PRO A 446 -2.78 23.79 7.82
N GLU A 447 -2.45 22.56 8.18
CA GLU A 447 -1.16 22.16 8.76
C GLU A 447 -0.52 21.08 7.90
N LEU A 448 0.81 21.06 7.84
CA LEU A 448 1.60 20.00 7.18
C LEU A 448 2.24 19.12 8.25
N TRP A 449 1.81 17.88 8.31
CA TRP A 449 2.33 16.88 9.24
C TRP A 449 3.23 15.92 8.47
N ASN A 450 4.54 16.03 8.70
CA ASN A 450 5.53 15.21 8.02
C ASN A 450 5.79 13.92 8.79
N ALA A 451 5.33 12.79 8.26
CA ALA A 451 5.49 11.50 8.93
C ALA A 451 6.95 10.98 8.93
N VAL A 452 7.81 11.41 8.01
CA VAL A 452 9.24 11.03 8.00
C VAL A 452 9.96 11.65 9.20
N THR A 453 9.78 12.95 9.41
CA THR A 453 10.48 13.71 10.46
C THR A 453 9.70 13.81 11.78
N GLY A 454 8.37 13.65 11.74
CA GLY A 454 7.47 13.89 12.87
C GLY A 454 7.21 15.37 13.13
N THR A 455 7.59 16.27 12.21
CA THR A 455 7.37 17.71 12.35
C THR A 455 5.98 18.13 11.91
N ILE A 456 5.44 19.14 12.57
CA ILE A 456 4.18 19.80 12.25
C ILE A 456 4.47 21.27 11.97
N THR A 457 4.04 21.77 10.81
CA THR A 457 4.23 23.15 10.39
C THR A 457 2.99 23.69 9.69
N ARG A 458 2.86 25.01 9.60
CA ARG A 458 1.87 25.67 8.75
C ARG A 458 2.48 25.86 7.36
N PRO A 459 1.76 25.58 6.25
CA PRO A 459 2.28 25.81 4.91
C PRO A 459 2.63 27.29 4.69
N ALA A 460 3.75 27.53 4.00
CA ALA A 460 4.22 28.89 3.72
C ALA A 460 3.25 29.67 2.82
N GLN A 461 2.56 28.98 1.91
CA GLN A 461 1.62 29.58 0.97
C GLN A 461 0.33 28.76 0.92
N TRP A 462 -0.77 29.39 1.28
CA TRP A 462 -2.13 28.85 1.16
C TRP A 462 -3.16 29.98 1.10
N LYS A 463 -4.33 29.68 0.56
CA LYS A 463 -5.47 30.63 0.49
C LYS A 463 -6.79 29.86 0.41
N GLU A 464 -7.87 30.52 0.82
CA GLU A 464 -9.22 30.07 0.52
C GLU A 464 -9.72 30.72 -0.78
N LEU A 465 -10.31 29.90 -1.63
CA LEU A 465 -10.88 30.33 -2.91
C LEU A 465 -12.09 29.47 -3.25
N ASP A 466 -13.23 30.09 -3.51
CA ASP A 466 -14.47 29.43 -3.96
C ASP A 466 -14.93 28.25 -3.07
N GLY A 467 -14.81 28.41 -1.74
CA GLY A 467 -15.20 27.40 -0.76
C GLY A 467 -14.22 26.22 -0.63
N ARG A 468 -13.03 26.36 -1.17
CA ARG A 468 -11.94 25.38 -1.10
C ARG A 468 -10.67 26.03 -0.52
N THR A 469 -9.78 25.19 0.00
CA THR A 469 -8.46 25.65 0.43
C THR A 469 -7.39 25.18 -0.55
N GLU A 470 -6.68 26.11 -1.15
CA GLU A 470 -5.50 25.85 -1.97
C GLU A 470 -4.23 25.91 -1.10
N VAL A 471 -3.37 24.92 -1.23
CA VAL A 471 -2.09 24.82 -0.53
C VAL A 471 -0.98 24.54 -1.54
N ALA A 472 0.07 25.37 -1.52
CA ALA A 472 1.28 25.11 -2.30
C ALA A 472 2.10 24.01 -1.62
N LEU A 473 2.33 22.92 -2.34
CA LEU A 473 3.08 21.77 -1.86
C LEU A 473 4.36 21.57 -2.69
N SER A 474 5.45 21.23 -2.00
CA SER A 474 6.71 20.82 -2.62
C SER A 474 7.15 19.51 -2.00
N LEU A 475 6.95 18.41 -2.75
CA LEU A 475 7.25 17.06 -2.30
C LEU A 475 8.51 16.53 -2.99
N PRO A 476 9.50 16.03 -2.25
CA PRO A 476 10.68 15.40 -2.85
C PRO A 476 10.31 14.16 -3.66
N ALA A 477 11.30 13.57 -4.32
CA ALA A 477 11.15 12.28 -4.99
C ALA A 477 10.51 11.25 -4.04
N ASN A 478 9.39 10.62 -4.46
CA ASN A 478 8.64 9.66 -3.65
C ASN A 478 8.25 10.19 -2.26
N GLY A 479 8.15 11.50 -2.10
CA GLY A 479 7.81 12.14 -0.83
C GLY A 479 6.31 12.17 -0.56
N SER A 480 5.94 12.21 0.72
CA SER A 480 4.54 12.32 1.16
C SER A 480 4.39 13.24 2.35
N VAL A 481 3.18 13.76 2.52
CA VAL A 481 2.81 14.66 3.62
C VAL A 481 1.34 14.46 3.97
N PHE A 482 0.99 14.68 5.23
CA PHE A 482 -0.39 14.86 5.63
C PHE A 482 -0.73 16.34 5.61
N VAL A 483 -1.78 16.71 4.88
CA VAL A 483 -2.40 18.03 4.94
C VAL A 483 -3.58 17.91 5.87
N VAL A 484 -3.45 18.51 7.06
CA VAL A 484 -4.41 18.38 8.14
C VAL A 484 -5.13 19.70 8.35
N PHE A 485 -6.44 19.64 8.49
CA PHE A 485 -7.29 20.79 8.76
C PHE A 485 -7.94 20.61 10.15
N PRO A 486 -7.31 21.08 11.22
CA PRO A 486 -7.88 21.02 12.55
C PRO A 486 -9.13 21.89 12.67
N LYS A 487 -10.08 21.49 13.50
CA LYS A 487 -11.27 22.26 13.84
C LYS A 487 -10.91 23.55 14.59
N GLU A 488 -9.97 23.42 15.50
CA GLU A 488 -9.40 24.55 16.23
C GLU A 488 -7.94 24.73 15.79
N SER A 489 -7.59 25.95 15.37
CA SER A 489 -6.23 26.25 14.94
C SER A 489 -5.25 26.19 16.11
N SER A 490 -4.14 25.48 15.93
CA SER A 490 -3.03 25.42 16.87
C SER A 490 -1.95 26.47 16.53
N GLU A 491 -1.15 26.85 17.53
CA GLU A 491 0.05 27.64 17.29
C GLU A 491 1.19 26.74 16.83
N VAL A 492 1.34 26.59 15.50
CA VAL A 492 2.46 25.86 14.89
C VAL A 492 3.35 26.80 14.10
N SER A 493 4.62 26.47 14.02
CA SER A 493 5.60 27.25 13.27
C SER A 493 5.31 27.24 11.78
N LEU A 494 5.67 28.33 11.09
CA LEU A 494 5.59 28.38 9.63
C LEU A 494 6.59 27.41 9.01
N GLU A 495 6.21 26.77 7.90
CA GLU A 495 7.14 25.98 7.10
C GLU A 495 8.26 26.87 6.57
N ARG A 496 9.50 26.46 6.80
CA ARG A 496 10.68 27.19 6.34
C ARG A 496 11.11 26.66 4.98
N THR A 497 10.70 27.32 3.94
CA THR A 497 11.01 26.94 2.55
C THR A 497 12.29 27.58 2.01
N GLU A 498 12.65 28.77 2.51
CA GLU A 498 13.86 29.45 2.09
C GLU A 498 15.10 28.88 2.75
N ARG A 499 16.08 28.53 1.93
CA ARG A 499 17.34 27.92 2.35
C ARG A 499 18.51 28.63 1.70
N GLU A 500 19.51 28.96 2.50
CA GLU A 500 20.77 29.53 2.03
C GLU A 500 21.89 28.48 2.14
N PRO A 501 22.69 28.28 1.08
CA PRO A 501 23.86 27.41 1.17
C PRO A 501 24.84 27.96 2.21
N VAL A 502 25.38 27.08 3.05
CA VAL A 502 26.43 27.41 4.00
C VAL A 502 27.73 26.79 3.53
N SER A 503 28.74 27.62 3.33
CA SER A 503 30.05 27.16 2.84
C SER A 503 30.83 26.49 3.97
N ILE A 504 30.79 25.17 4.03
CA ILE A 504 31.56 24.33 4.93
C ILE A 504 32.43 23.39 4.09
N SER A 505 33.71 23.32 4.41
CA SER A 505 34.66 22.46 3.72
C SER A 505 35.16 21.35 4.65
N ILE A 506 35.04 20.12 4.17
CA ILE A 506 35.64 18.93 4.77
C ILE A 506 36.73 18.48 3.82
N LYS A 507 37.98 18.52 4.27
CA LYS A 507 39.15 18.30 3.38
C LYS A 507 39.36 16.84 3.02
N GLU A 508 39.02 15.95 3.93
CA GLU A 508 39.21 14.50 3.75
C GLU A 508 38.22 13.73 4.63
N TRP A 509 37.97 12.52 4.21
CA TRP A 509 37.10 11.55 4.88
C TRP A 509 37.90 10.32 5.28
N THR A 510 37.89 9.97 6.55
CA THR A 510 38.35 8.66 7.01
C THR A 510 37.15 7.72 7.00
N VAL A 511 37.21 6.64 6.23
CA VAL A 511 36.12 5.66 6.10
C VAL A 511 36.56 4.32 6.65
N THR A 512 35.86 3.83 7.65
CA THR A 512 36.15 2.56 8.34
C THR A 512 35.10 1.51 7.97
N PHE A 513 35.56 0.33 7.55
CA PHE A 513 34.77 -0.86 7.22
C PHE A 513 35.02 -1.95 8.28
N PRO A 514 34.20 -2.03 9.33
CA PRO A 514 34.49 -2.87 10.50
C PRO A 514 34.63 -4.35 10.18
N SER A 515 33.69 -4.92 9.40
CA SER A 515 33.63 -6.36 9.11
C SER A 515 34.87 -6.88 8.34
N VAL A 516 35.56 -6.01 7.60
CA VAL A 516 36.79 -6.35 6.87
C VAL A 516 38.04 -5.74 7.52
N ARG A 517 37.88 -5.02 8.64
CA ARG A 517 38.97 -4.36 9.40
C ARG A 517 39.82 -3.45 8.51
N LYS A 518 39.17 -2.69 7.62
CA LYS A 518 39.83 -1.73 6.72
C LYS A 518 39.44 -0.32 7.06
N THR A 519 40.42 0.57 6.92
CA THR A 519 40.22 2.02 6.98
C THR A 519 40.94 2.66 5.81
N VAL A 520 40.25 3.54 5.09
CA VAL A 520 40.79 4.29 3.97
C VAL A 520 40.56 5.79 4.19
N THR A 521 41.48 6.62 3.66
CA THR A 521 41.30 8.07 3.66
C THR A 521 41.14 8.54 2.22
N ARG A 522 40.11 9.37 1.98
CA ARG A 522 39.79 9.91 0.66
C ARG A 522 39.48 11.40 0.73
N PRO A 523 39.91 12.19 -0.24
CA PRO A 523 39.58 13.62 -0.29
C PRO A 523 38.13 13.87 -0.72
N VAL A 524 37.47 12.88 -1.31
CA VAL A 524 36.09 12.95 -1.83
C VAL A 524 35.28 11.74 -1.38
N LEU A 525 33.97 11.89 -1.34
CA LEU A 525 33.02 10.80 -1.15
C LEU A 525 33.02 9.88 -2.38
N PHE A 526 32.77 8.59 -2.20
CA PHE A 526 32.98 7.62 -3.25
C PHE A 526 32.01 6.44 -3.20
N ASP A 527 31.86 5.78 -4.33
CA ASP A 527 31.10 4.54 -4.50
C ASP A 527 32.00 3.33 -4.21
N TRP A 528 31.69 2.57 -3.15
CA TRP A 528 32.47 1.39 -2.74
C TRP A 528 32.56 0.34 -3.85
N SER A 529 31.47 0.18 -4.63
CA SER A 529 31.39 -0.82 -5.68
C SER A 529 32.39 -0.63 -6.82
N LYS A 530 33.06 0.53 -6.85
CA LYS A 530 34.07 0.90 -7.85
C LYS A 530 35.50 0.83 -7.34
N GLU A 531 35.71 0.47 -6.08
CA GLU A 531 37.05 0.37 -5.49
C GLU A 531 37.85 -0.81 -6.09
N GLU A 532 39.17 -0.65 -6.17
CA GLU A 532 40.06 -1.72 -6.63
C GLU A 532 40.17 -2.86 -5.64
N ASP A 533 40.09 -2.53 -4.35
CA ASP A 533 40.12 -3.50 -3.27
C ASP A 533 38.82 -4.30 -3.23
N GLU A 534 38.89 -5.58 -3.57
CA GLU A 534 37.71 -6.47 -3.64
C GLU A 534 36.95 -6.57 -2.30
N LYS A 535 37.65 -6.45 -1.15
CA LYS A 535 36.99 -6.45 0.16
C LYS A 535 36.12 -5.22 0.39
N ILE A 536 36.42 -4.10 -0.25
CA ILE A 536 35.59 -2.90 -0.22
C ILE A 536 34.57 -2.95 -1.36
N ARG A 537 34.98 -3.38 -2.55
CA ARG A 537 34.11 -3.46 -3.73
C ARG A 537 32.85 -4.29 -3.50
N TYR A 538 32.98 -5.44 -2.87
CA TYR A 538 31.88 -6.37 -2.56
C TYR A 538 31.33 -6.19 -1.15
N TYR A 539 31.68 -5.13 -0.43
CA TYR A 539 31.26 -4.93 0.94
C TYR A 539 29.75 -4.77 1.07
N SER A 540 29.17 -5.44 2.08
CA SER A 540 27.81 -5.20 2.55
C SER A 540 27.83 -5.06 4.07
N GLY A 541 27.10 -4.07 4.58
CA GLY A 541 27.06 -3.71 5.98
C GLY A 541 27.40 -2.24 6.23
N HIS A 542 27.76 -1.93 7.46
CA HIS A 542 27.99 -0.57 7.94
C HIS A 542 29.41 -0.10 7.63
N ALA A 543 29.54 1.13 7.18
CA ALA A 543 30.81 1.84 7.13
C ALA A 543 30.66 3.27 7.64
N THR A 544 31.61 3.69 8.49
CA THR A 544 31.57 4.99 9.14
C THR A 544 32.52 5.96 8.44
N TYR A 545 31.95 7.06 7.96
CA TYR A 545 32.67 8.22 7.42
C TYR A 545 32.88 9.22 8.55
N ARG A 546 34.11 9.69 8.70
CA ARG A 546 34.49 10.72 9.67
C ARG A 546 35.20 11.85 8.98
N GLY A 547 34.67 13.07 9.16
CA GLY A 547 35.24 14.31 8.62
C GLY A 547 35.29 15.42 9.65
N LEU A 548 36.25 16.33 9.50
CA LEU A 548 36.40 17.50 10.38
C LEU A 548 36.04 18.76 9.62
N PHE A 549 35.25 19.64 10.27
CA PHE A 549 34.91 20.95 9.73
C PHE A 549 34.92 22.01 10.82
N ARG A 550 35.06 23.27 10.39
CA ARG A 550 34.95 24.42 11.28
C ARG A 550 33.58 25.06 11.16
N TRP A 551 33.01 25.41 12.31
CA TRP A 551 31.75 26.11 12.41
C TRP A 551 31.91 27.37 13.26
N LYS A 552 31.24 28.45 12.89
CA LYS A 552 31.08 29.66 13.67
C LYS A 552 29.62 30.10 13.56
N ASN A 553 28.95 30.15 14.68
CA ASN A 553 27.56 30.61 14.69
C ASN A 553 27.53 32.15 14.56
N GLU A 554 27.16 32.61 13.38
CA GLU A 554 27.12 34.05 13.06
C GLU A 554 25.70 34.58 12.86
N GLN A 555 24.71 33.70 12.75
CA GLN A 555 23.31 34.06 12.43
C GLN A 555 22.34 33.02 12.99
N ASP A 556 21.09 33.44 13.23
CA ASP A 556 19.99 32.57 13.61
C ASP A 556 19.51 31.70 12.45
N GLY A 557 18.88 30.59 12.76
CA GLY A 557 18.34 29.63 11.82
C GLY A 557 18.82 28.18 12.08
N ARG A 558 18.12 27.21 11.52
CA ARG A 558 18.53 25.81 11.65
C ARG A 558 19.50 25.43 10.54
N ILE A 559 20.42 24.54 10.86
CA ILE A 559 21.41 24.03 9.91
C ILE A 559 21.04 22.62 9.50
N ILE A 560 20.75 22.47 8.23
CA ILE A 560 20.35 21.20 7.60
C ILE A 560 21.55 20.65 6.81
N LEU A 561 21.95 19.43 7.14
CA LEU A 561 22.91 18.65 6.36
C LEU A 561 22.16 17.85 5.32
N ARG A 562 22.47 18.06 4.03
CA ARG A 562 22.02 17.23 2.92
C ARG A 562 23.16 16.30 2.49
N LEU A 563 22.88 15.01 2.48
CA LEU A 563 23.86 13.98 2.17
C LEU A 563 24.00 13.70 0.66
N GLY A 564 23.06 14.22 -0.15
CA GLY A 564 23.03 13.90 -1.58
C GLY A 564 22.76 12.42 -1.82
N LYS A 565 23.58 11.77 -2.64
CA LYS A 565 23.39 10.36 -2.98
C LYS A 565 23.99 9.44 -1.91
N VAL A 566 23.12 8.65 -1.29
CA VAL A 566 23.45 7.62 -0.30
C VAL A 566 22.90 6.27 -0.79
N ALA A 567 23.66 5.22 -0.63
CA ALA A 567 23.22 3.86 -0.86
C ALA A 567 23.53 3.01 0.39
N ASN A 568 22.55 2.76 1.31
CA ASN A 568 21.13 3.05 1.16
C ASN A 568 20.60 3.94 2.30
N VAL A 569 21.06 3.71 3.54
CA VAL A 569 20.61 4.42 4.74
C VAL A 569 21.80 5.04 5.45
N ALA A 570 21.64 6.25 5.98
CA ALA A 570 22.71 6.97 6.67
C ALA A 570 22.26 7.48 8.05
N THR A 571 22.99 7.16 9.09
CA THR A 571 22.82 7.70 10.44
C THR A 571 23.89 8.76 10.71
N VAL A 572 23.44 9.95 11.11
CA VAL A 572 24.29 11.13 11.27
C VAL A 572 24.53 11.43 12.75
N ARG A 573 25.79 11.70 13.09
CA ARG A 573 26.22 12.24 14.39
C ARG A 573 27.12 13.44 14.16
N VAL A 574 26.98 14.46 14.99
CA VAL A 574 27.92 15.57 15.05
C VAL A 574 28.42 15.70 16.49
N ASN A 575 29.73 15.69 16.69
CA ASN A 575 30.35 15.73 18.03
C ASN A 575 29.83 14.63 18.97
N SER A 576 29.58 13.43 18.42
CA SER A 576 28.98 12.26 19.08
C SER A 576 27.51 12.42 19.48
N ILE A 577 26.85 13.52 19.15
CA ILE A 577 25.42 13.75 19.37
C ILE A 577 24.67 13.18 18.16
N ALA A 578 23.68 12.32 18.41
CA ALA A 578 22.85 11.74 17.36
C ALA A 578 21.94 12.84 16.78
N CYS A 579 21.97 13.00 15.47
CA CYS A 579 21.18 14.00 14.74
C CYS A 579 19.99 13.40 14.00
N GLY A 580 20.07 12.11 13.62
CA GLY A 580 18.97 11.41 12.94
C GLY A 580 19.45 10.43 11.89
N THR A 581 18.48 9.75 11.26
CA THR A 581 18.71 8.78 10.19
C THR A 581 18.03 9.25 8.92
N ALA A 582 18.81 9.42 7.85
CA ALA A 582 18.34 9.70 6.50
C ALA A 582 18.19 8.38 5.73
N TRP A 583 16.96 8.01 5.40
CA TRP A 583 16.61 6.75 4.77
C TRP A 583 15.76 6.90 3.49
N THR A 584 15.33 8.12 3.19
CA THR A 584 14.55 8.47 1.99
C THR A 584 14.90 9.88 1.53
N ALA A 585 14.61 10.21 0.29
CA ALA A 585 14.81 11.56 -0.24
C ALA A 585 14.09 12.63 0.63
N PRO A 586 14.71 13.79 0.81
CA PRO A 586 15.92 14.31 0.16
C PRO A 586 17.24 13.95 0.88
N TYR A 587 17.26 12.98 1.79
CA TYR A 587 18.43 12.58 2.60
C TYR A 587 19.02 13.75 3.40
N GLU A 588 18.18 14.37 4.21
CA GLU A 588 18.50 15.53 5.02
C GLU A 588 18.37 15.24 6.52
N VAL A 589 19.24 15.87 7.30
CA VAL A 589 19.23 15.78 8.75
C VAL A 589 19.50 17.16 9.35
N ASP A 590 18.73 17.55 10.35
CA ASP A 590 18.98 18.77 11.13
C ASP A 590 20.11 18.52 12.14
N ILE A 591 21.18 19.30 12.05
CA ILE A 591 22.37 19.16 12.90
C ILE A 591 22.55 20.33 13.86
N THR A 592 21.61 21.28 13.90
CA THR A 592 21.72 22.55 14.63
C THR A 592 22.18 22.38 16.07
N ASP A 593 21.48 21.53 16.81
CA ASP A 593 21.67 21.37 18.25
C ASP A 593 22.97 20.65 18.62
N ALA A 594 23.64 20.03 17.64
CA ALA A 594 24.90 19.31 17.82
C ALA A 594 26.14 20.16 17.45
N LEU A 595 25.93 21.33 16.82
CA LEU A 595 27.01 22.22 16.40
C LEU A 595 27.60 22.99 17.58
N ARG A 596 28.91 23.21 17.53
CA ARG A 596 29.63 24.09 18.46
C ARG A 596 30.61 24.99 17.71
N ASN A 597 30.87 26.17 18.25
CA ASN A 597 31.89 27.07 17.68
C ASN A 597 33.28 26.38 17.67
N GLY A 598 33.99 26.52 16.55
CA GLY A 598 35.30 25.90 16.36
C GLY A 598 35.24 24.61 15.55
N THR A 599 36.06 23.65 15.90
CA THR A 599 36.15 22.36 15.18
C THR A 599 35.05 21.41 15.60
N ASN A 600 34.33 20.89 14.61
CA ASN A 600 33.31 19.87 14.75
C ASN A 600 33.73 18.57 14.05
N VAL A 601 33.24 17.46 14.56
CA VAL A 601 33.41 16.13 14.00
C VAL A 601 32.08 15.70 13.40
N LEU A 602 32.03 15.48 12.10
CA LEU A 602 30.89 14.84 11.43
C LEU A 602 31.17 13.35 11.29
N GLU A 603 30.28 12.53 11.77
CA GLU A 603 30.28 11.08 11.59
C GLU A 603 28.99 10.66 10.89
N VAL A 604 29.12 9.97 9.76
CA VAL A 604 28.00 9.43 9.00
C VAL A 604 28.23 7.93 8.85
N GLU A 605 27.40 7.15 9.49
CA GLU A 605 27.39 5.70 9.31
C GLU A 605 26.43 5.36 8.19
N VAL A 606 26.94 4.73 7.14
CA VAL A 606 26.18 4.32 5.96
C VAL A 606 26.08 2.81 5.93
N VAL A 607 24.91 2.31 5.66
CA VAL A 607 24.65 0.88 5.46
C VAL A 607 24.03 0.65 4.08
N ASN A 608 24.59 -0.33 3.35
CA ASN A 608 24.08 -0.82 2.07
C ASN A 608 23.41 -2.20 2.24
N THR A 609 22.88 -2.75 1.16
CA THR A 609 22.17 -4.04 1.13
C THR A 609 23.12 -5.23 0.93
N TRP A 610 22.63 -6.48 1.11
CA TRP A 610 23.42 -7.69 0.99
C TRP A 610 23.81 -8.07 -0.46
N ALA A 611 23.16 -7.51 -1.47
CA ALA A 611 23.28 -7.93 -2.84
C ALA A 611 24.72 -8.02 -3.34
N ASN A 612 25.58 -7.03 -3.02
CA ASN A 612 26.98 -7.00 -3.47
C ASN A 612 27.83 -8.09 -2.81
N ALA A 613 27.66 -8.32 -1.50
CA ALA A 613 28.44 -9.35 -0.82
C ALA A 613 28.06 -10.77 -1.25
N LEU A 614 26.79 -11.02 -1.51
CA LEU A 614 26.32 -12.28 -2.06
C LEU A 614 26.88 -12.52 -3.47
N ARG A 615 26.93 -11.48 -4.30
CA ARG A 615 27.59 -11.54 -5.62
C ARG A 615 29.07 -11.88 -5.48
N GLY A 616 29.76 -11.25 -4.53
CA GLY A 616 31.16 -11.55 -4.24
C GLY A 616 31.36 -12.99 -3.79
N ALA A 617 30.49 -13.49 -2.91
CA ALA A 617 30.55 -14.88 -2.44
C ALA A 617 30.37 -15.90 -3.58
N ASP A 618 29.44 -15.65 -4.50
CA ASP A 618 29.23 -16.53 -5.65
C ASP A 618 30.41 -16.55 -6.64
N GLN A 619 31.30 -15.54 -6.58
CA GLN A 619 32.49 -15.40 -7.43
C GLN A 619 33.80 -15.75 -6.69
N ASP A 620 33.75 -16.38 -5.53
CA ASP A 620 34.89 -16.62 -4.65
C ASP A 620 35.63 -15.34 -4.19
N LYS A 621 34.89 -14.22 -4.15
CA LYS A 621 35.37 -12.88 -3.76
C LYS A 621 34.64 -12.34 -2.54
N ALA A 622 34.18 -13.22 -1.67
CA ALA A 622 33.48 -12.83 -0.45
C ALA A 622 34.32 -11.81 0.36
N PRO A 623 33.77 -10.65 0.74
CA PRO A 623 34.53 -9.66 1.51
C PRO A 623 34.92 -10.16 2.91
N PHE A 624 34.11 -11.02 3.52
CA PHE A 624 34.32 -11.65 4.82
C PHE A 624 33.66 -13.03 4.88
N GLU A 625 33.96 -13.80 5.93
CA GLU A 625 33.45 -15.15 6.12
C GLU A 625 31.96 -15.15 6.56
N GLY A 626 31.28 -16.28 6.34
CA GLY A 626 29.92 -16.52 6.82
C GLY A 626 28.81 -15.92 5.96
N ILE A 627 29.11 -15.42 4.75
CA ILE A 627 28.09 -14.96 3.79
C ILE A 627 27.38 -16.19 3.23
N TRP A 628 26.09 -16.28 3.51
CA TRP A 628 25.26 -17.39 3.05
C TRP A 628 23.76 -17.06 3.11
N THR A 629 23.01 -17.53 2.12
CA THR A 629 21.54 -17.54 2.11
C THR A 629 21.02 -18.75 1.34
N ASN A 630 19.80 -19.20 1.64
CA ASN A 630 19.11 -20.20 0.82
C ASN A 630 18.38 -19.56 -0.37
N ALA A 631 18.23 -18.24 -0.43
CA ALA A 631 17.69 -17.55 -1.61
C ALA A 631 18.59 -17.79 -2.83
N LYS A 632 17.99 -18.22 -3.93
CA LYS A 632 18.71 -18.67 -5.15
C LYS A 632 18.94 -17.56 -6.15
N PHE A 633 18.16 -16.48 -6.07
CA PHE A 633 18.21 -15.39 -7.04
C PHE A 633 19.27 -14.37 -6.66
N ARG A 634 19.85 -13.72 -7.67
CA ARG A 634 20.89 -12.71 -7.57
C ARG A 634 20.57 -11.57 -8.53
N LEU A 635 21.20 -10.45 -8.31
CA LEU A 635 21.16 -9.33 -9.25
C LEU A 635 21.38 -9.81 -10.69
N PRO A 636 20.63 -9.30 -11.67
CA PRO A 636 20.83 -9.64 -13.07
C PRO A 636 22.20 -9.11 -13.59
N GLY A 637 22.78 -9.81 -14.54
CA GLY A 637 24.08 -9.44 -15.13
C GLY A 637 25.26 -9.58 -14.16
N ASP A 638 26.38 -8.92 -14.46
CA ASP A 638 27.62 -8.96 -13.67
C ASP A 638 27.87 -7.72 -12.82
N GLY A 639 26.95 -6.73 -12.87
CA GLY A 639 27.06 -5.46 -12.18
C GLY A 639 26.89 -5.56 -10.67
N LEU A 640 27.44 -4.58 -9.95
CA LEU A 640 27.20 -4.35 -8.53
C LEU A 640 26.26 -3.15 -8.36
N LEU A 641 25.50 -3.15 -7.28
CA LEU A 641 24.77 -1.95 -6.89
C LEU A 641 25.72 -0.86 -6.41
N PRO A 642 25.42 0.42 -6.66
CA PRO A 642 26.13 1.51 -5.99
C PRO A 642 26.09 1.30 -4.47
N ALA A 643 27.17 1.65 -3.79
CA ALA A 643 27.28 1.44 -2.36
C ALA A 643 28.05 2.58 -1.68
N GLY A 644 27.59 2.99 -0.51
CA GLY A 644 28.22 4.01 0.30
C GLY A 644 27.66 5.41 0.12
N TRP A 645 28.44 6.39 0.52
CA TRP A 645 28.08 7.80 0.43
C TRP A 645 28.81 8.47 -0.72
N MET A 646 28.08 8.90 -1.73
CA MET A 646 28.62 9.49 -2.97
C MET A 646 28.46 11.01 -2.98
N GLY A 647 27.67 11.59 -2.06
CA GLY A 647 27.48 13.03 -1.94
C GLY A 647 26.61 13.69 -3.03
N PRO A 648 26.69 15.00 -3.21
CA PRO A 648 27.52 15.93 -2.44
C PRO A 648 27.08 16.09 -0.97
N CYS A 649 28.03 16.43 -0.09
CA CYS A 649 27.78 16.82 1.29
C CYS A 649 27.57 18.33 1.33
N GLU A 650 26.33 18.76 1.56
CA GLU A 650 25.94 20.18 1.52
C GLU A 650 25.30 20.61 2.81
N PHE A 651 25.50 21.86 3.16
CA PHE A 651 24.90 22.47 4.36
C PHE A 651 24.03 23.65 3.96
N PHE A 652 22.86 23.73 4.54
CA PHE A 652 21.91 24.81 4.30
C PHE A 652 21.47 25.44 5.63
N ARG A 653 21.29 26.74 5.62
CA ARG A 653 20.60 27.44 6.70
C ARG A 653 19.17 27.71 6.29
N THR A 654 18.21 27.38 7.15
CA THR A 654 16.83 27.81 6.97
C THR A 654 16.67 29.23 7.53
N LYS A 655 16.00 30.13 6.79
CA LYS A 655 15.61 31.44 7.29
C LYS A 655 14.35 31.35 8.15
N GLU A 656 14.24 32.22 9.15
CA GLU A 656 13.00 32.36 9.92
C GLU A 656 11.89 33.02 9.12
#